data_8d01c6adee71f4bcda9c6435a98ad1d1
#
_entry.id   8d01c6adee71f4bcda9c6435a98ad1d1
#
_cell.length_a   1.000
_cell.length_b   1.000
_cell.length_c   1.000
_cell.angle_alpha   90.00
_cell.angle_beta   90.00
_cell.angle_gamma   90.00
#
_symmetry.space_group_name_H-M   'P 1'
#
loop_
_entity.id
_entity.type
_entity.pdbx_description
1 polymer ?
#
loop_
_entity_poly.entity_id
_entity_poly.type
_entity_poly.pdbx_seq_one_letter_code
_entity_poly.pdbx_strand_id
1 'polypeptide(L)'
;MMRDLLQAADHTPPMGDLFSHPRLSFCRALWATPLAGEEQAPRRRIIHARILQCHGPAKLQRLGVRPAQGYHKCGSFQDLDWVMAFRVLVWQEGRWHVQLAVNDLPAPAPDEVRWFDLDGVITSAVILEVRRCGIDNWWPSWNLVSGAFLLEGEMLAGLAPRREQVLVTEAVSLAGLPRGVTAACHDGEIRYRTRFLEIGFWLNRAGFSHLGLDEEGSGRTSPNLLFQQAGSFPQGVMLHPLASRPLAAPTLRYEVQGVTRVQGNRVEYELALPEAGQQYHLHWQIEEDRLLLRASRTATHEVSAWYSSAWLISLRPTVSPAHVLGSITRCGETGLLELPVLLHAPRFGTLRITASNNHALWRSDAFRPLDLTTGELKLGEIPRPEGYYFLPAGKFECELEFTLARPAVALAAGTPAPVAAALQKCGFTALTYRPDTATFSNNGASMHCPICMDNWSAITTRMGRLLPNLHAVDLLRDSLERWLEGGQGYTSGNILQHGVFHEAEDEYLLTGAACLLGLGEYLQHSGTAAWLREYREAIRRQLEKMQRRDLDGDGLIESRFRTGVSGTGQWSTCWFDVVSFGWKDAFSNAILYRALRVLAEVLPGLGAADLSAGLADWAAELRRNYRPTFFNPETGWLAGWRCAENKLHDYAFLFVNGAAVSCGLLDFDEARAIMKRLWQETRRVAMPDPLLGLPGNLWHIPDADLADIMQGYPHGYYQNGGRTMAQARHFVNALYWVGMNAEAEELLCRLCEGLARGLVFGGNKSGVDWRFGDDRPCGYEGLLTDQFGVLATALERYGRRKE
;
A
#
# COMPACT_ATOMS: atom_id res chain seq x y z
N MET A 1 -38.18 6.68 -26.57
CA MET A 1 -38.26 6.30 -25.15
C MET A 1 -36.93 6.69 -24.51
N MET A 2 -36.89 7.76 -23.70
CA MET A 2 -35.67 8.17 -22.98
C MET A 2 -35.32 7.08 -21.98
N ARG A 3 -34.11 6.61 -22.02
CA ARG A 3 -33.57 5.64 -21.06
C ARG A 3 -32.54 6.32 -20.20
N ASP A 4 -32.50 5.96 -18.94
CA ASP A 4 -31.39 6.29 -18.09
C ASP A 4 -30.17 5.52 -18.59
N LEU A 5 -29.27 6.24 -19.26
CA LEU A 5 -28.05 5.67 -19.84
C LEU A 5 -27.04 5.26 -18.79
N LEU A 6 -27.11 5.85 -17.59
CA LEU A 6 -26.24 5.48 -16.49
C LEU A 6 -26.72 4.22 -15.78
N GLN A 7 -28.04 4.00 -15.64
CA GLN A 7 -28.56 2.73 -15.12
C GLN A 7 -28.22 1.57 -16.03
N ALA A 8 -28.19 1.78 -17.34
CA ALA A 8 -27.72 0.77 -18.28
C ALA A 8 -26.22 0.48 -18.15
N ALA A 9 -25.46 1.41 -17.59
CA ALA A 9 -24.03 1.27 -17.29
C ALA A 9 -23.75 0.83 -15.84
N ASP A 10 -24.72 1.01 -14.94
CA ASP A 10 -24.57 0.85 -13.49
C ASP A 10 -24.86 -0.54 -12.96
N HIS A 11 -25.17 -1.50 -13.78
CA HIS A 11 -24.92 -2.87 -13.38
C HIS A 11 -23.42 -3.03 -13.23
N THR A 12 -22.91 -2.49 -12.11
CA THR A 12 -21.54 -2.73 -11.68
C THR A 12 -21.44 -4.23 -11.48
N PRO A 13 -20.88 -4.95 -12.40
CA PRO A 13 -20.51 -6.31 -12.10
C PRO A 13 -19.52 -6.22 -10.96
N PRO A 14 -19.48 -7.19 -10.08
CA PRO A 14 -18.35 -7.35 -9.20
C PRO A 14 -17.11 -7.27 -10.08
N MET A 15 -16.08 -6.52 -9.65
CA MET A 15 -14.86 -6.25 -10.42
C MET A 15 -14.53 -7.34 -11.44
N GLY A 16 -14.80 -7.11 -12.66
CA GLY A 16 -14.57 -8.08 -13.71
C GLY A 16 -15.07 -7.63 -15.07
N ASP A 17 -16.09 -6.86 -15.13
CA ASP A 17 -16.78 -6.62 -16.40
C ASP A 17 -17.24 -5.19 -16.63
N LEU A 18 -16.30 -4.23 -16.43
CA LEU A 18 -16.51 -2.83 -16.83
C LEU A 18 -16.72 -2.64 -18.33
N PHE A 19 -16.49 -3.69 -19.13
CA PHE A 19 -16.53 -3.63 -20.60
C PHE A 19 -17.57 -4.54 -21.24
N SER A 20 -18.33 -5.29 -20.44
CA SER A 20 -19.28 -6.28 -20.99
C SER A 20 -20.64 -5.72 -21.35
N HIS A 21 -20.95 -4.49 -20.96
CA HIS A 21 -22.20 -3.91 -21.44
C HIS A 21 -22.09 -3.66 -22.95
N PRO A 22 -22.95 -4.28 -23.80
CA PRO A 22 -22.77 -4.29 -25.25
C PRO A 22 -22.86 -2.90 -25.89
N ARG A 23 -23.32 -1.89 -25.16
CA ARG A 23 -23.59 -0.55 -25.71
C ARG A 23 -22.78 0.56 -25.04
N LEU A 24 -22.22 0.31 -23.86
CA LEU A 24 -21.53 1.33 -23.08
C LEU A 24 -20.25 0.76 -22.52
N SER A 25 -19.18 1.53 -22.59
CA SER A 25 -17.95 1.26 -21.87
C SER A 25 -17.75 2.30 -20.83
N PHE A 26 -17.38 1.85 -19.67
CA PHE A 26 -17.21 2.69 -18.52
C PHE A 26 -15.77 2.67 -18.05
N CYS A 27 -15.26 3.85 -17.73
CA CYS A 27 -13.89 4.03 -17.29
C CYS A 27 -13.84 5.10 -16.18
N ARG A 28 -12.96 4.93 -15.23
CA ARG A 28 -12.66 5.89 -14.19
C ARG A 28 -11.46 6.73 -14.59
N ALA A 29 -11.55 8.05 -14.54
CA ALA A 29 -10.42 8.96 -14.68
C ALA A 29 -10.04 9.58 -13.34
N LEU A 30 -8.76 9.75 -13.12
CA LEU A 30 -8.21 10.40 -11.91
C LEU A 30 -7.70 11.82 -12.19
N TRP A 31 -7.70 12.25 -13.45
CA TRP A 31 -7.08 13.49 -13.89
C TRP A 31 -8.11 14.39 -14.54
N ALA A 32 -8.00 15.68 -14.26
CA ALA A 32 -8.79 16.68 -14.99
C ALA A 32 -8.40 16.69 -16.46
N THR A 33 -9.39 16.67 -17.33
CA THR A 33 -9.16 16.89 -18.76
C THR A 33 -8.77 18.35 -19.00
N PRO A 34 -7.62 18.64 -19.60
CA PRO A 34 -7.29 20.00 -19.95
C PRO A 34 -8.23 20.51 -21.04
N LEU A 35 -8.71 21.70 -20.83
CA LEU A 35 -9.46 22.45 -21.83
C LEU A 35 -8.52 23.44 -22.51
N ALA A 36 -8.79 23.71 -23.78
CA ALA A 36 -8.07 24.76 -24.48
C ALA A 36 -8.18 26.09 -23.70
N GLY A 37 -7.06 26.68 -23.32
CA GLY A 37 -7.01 27.89 -22.48
C GLY A 37 -6.78 27.65 -20.98
N GLU A 38 -6.79 26.41 -20.47
CA GLU A 38 -6.45 26.06 -19.09
C GLU A 38 -4.96 25.69 -18.88
N GLU A 39 -4.11 26.00 -19.81
CA GLU A 39 -2.69 25.59 -19.85
C GLU A 39 -1.84 26.10 -18.67
N GLN A 40 -2.34 27.05 -17.89
CA GLN A 40 -1.64 27.67 -16.77
C GLN A 40 -2.26 27.37 -15.41
N ALA A 41 -3.18 26.43 -15.30
CA ALA A 41 -3.79 26.13 -14.00
C ALA A 41 -2.77 25.53 -13.02
N PRO A 42 -2.74 25.94 -11.76
CA PRO A 42 -1.81 25.44 -10.76
C PRO A 42 -1.99 23.92 -10.59
N ARG A 43 -0.89 23.24 -10.23
CA ARG A 43 -0.74 21.80 -10.02
C ARG A 43 -2.06 21.08 -9.79
N ARG A 44 -2.45 20.26 -10.72
CA ARG A 44 -3.82 19.79 -10.91
C ARG A 44 -4.29 18.98 -9.74
N ARG A 45 -5.47 19.35 -9.25
CA ARG A 45 -6.24 18.48 -8.38
C ARG A 45 -6.63 17.24 -9.16
N ILE A 46 -6.40 16.09 -8.58
CA ILE A 46 -7.05 14.88 -9.01
C ILE A 46 -8.53 15.06 -8.73
N ILE A 47 -9.31 14.76 -9.74
CA ILE A 47 -10.76 14.78 -9.66
C ILE A 47 -11.26 13.38 -9.99
N HIS A 48 -12.36 12.99 -9.41
CA HIS A 48 -13.05 11.82 -9.87
C HIS A 48 -13.81 12.15 -11.13
N ALA A 49 -13.64 11.33 -12.13
CA ALA A 49 -14.40 11.46 -13.35
C ALA A 49 -14.97 10.10 -13.75
N ARG A 50 -16.20 10.13 -14.18
CA ARG A 50 -16.90 9.01 -14.79
C ARG A 50 -16.92 9.23 -16.29
N ILE A 51 -16.35 8.30 -17.05
CA ILE A 51 -16.34 8.37 -18.49
C ILE A 51 -17.32 7.36 -19.04
N LEU A 52 -18.26 7.86 -19.78
CA LEU A 52 -19.21 7.08 -20.53
C LEU A 52 -18.83 7.16 -22.00
N GLN A 53 -18.54 6.02 -22.59
CA GLN A 53 -18.27 5.93 -24.00
C GLN A 53 -19.38 5.12 -24.67
N CYS A 54 -20.01 5.73 -25.64
CA CYS A 54 -21.13 5.14 -26.35
C CYS A 54 -20.63 4.36 -27.57
N HIS A 55 -21.21 3.19 -27.81
CA HIS A 55 -20.95 2.42 -29.04
C HIS A 55 -21.77 2.93 -30.24
N GLY A 56 -21.74 4.20 -30.47
CA GLY A 56 -22.48 4.95 -31.44
C GLY A 56 -22.83 6.34 -30.89
N PRO A 57 -23.31 7.26 -31.70
CA PRO A 57 -23.71 8.56 -31.21
C PRO A 57 -24.95 8.44 -30.31
N ALA A 58 -24.90 9.16 -29.17
CA ALA A 58 -26.01 9.33 -28.25
C ALA A 58 -26.50 10.77 -28.29
N LYS A 59 -27.80 10.99 -28.26
CA LYS A 59 -28.41 12.29 -28.07
C LYS A 59 -28.77 12.44 -26.61
N LEU A 60 -28.06 13.32 -25.91
CA LEU A 60 -28.21 13.54 -24.47
C LEU A 60 -29.31 14.60 -24.25
N GLN A 61 -30.27 14.29 -23.38
CA GLN A 61 -31.35 15.20 -23.06
C GLN A 61 -31.10 15.99 -21.79
N ARG A 62 -30.88 15.27 -20.69
CA ARG A 62 -30.65 15.91 -19.39
C ARG A 62 -29.82 15.04 -18.45
N LEU A 63 -29.17 15.70 -17.50
CA LEU A 63 -28.42 15.10 -16.40
C LEU A 63 -29.18 15.31 -15.09
N GLY A 64 -29.48 14.22 -14.37
CA GLY A 64 -29.97 14.27 -12.99
C GLY A 64 -28.82 14.15 -11.99
N VAL A 65 -28.87 14.95 -10.94
CA VAL A 65 -27.95 14.86 -9.81
C VAL A 65 -28.76 14.64 -8.54
N ARG A 66 -28.40 13.59 -7.81
CA ARG A 66 -29.06 13.19 -6.55
C ARG A 66 -28.04 12.91 -5.46
N PRO A 67 -28.45 12.94 -4.18
CA PRO A 67 -27.63 12.42 -3.11
C PRO A 67 -27.33 10.92 -3.33
N ALA A 68 -26.14 10.51 -2.99
CA ALA A 68 -25.72 9.13 -3.06
C ALA A 68 -24.84 8.79 -1.86
N GLN A 69 -24.65 7.50 -1.62
CA GLN A 69 -23.80 7.06 -0.52
C GLN A 69 -22.37 7.57 -0.72
N GLY A 70 -21.94 8.42 0.20
CA GLY A 70 -20.58 8.87 0.32
C GLY A 70 -19.74 7.85 1.12
N TYR A 71 -18.43 8.00 1.09
CA TYR A 71 -17.56 7.28 1.99
C TYR A 71 -17.37 8.10 3.26
N HIS A 72 -17.83 7.61 4.40
CA HIS A 72 -17.63 8.29 5.66
C HIS A 72 -16.36 7.81 6.39
N LYS A 73 -15.79 8.70 7.21
CA LYS A 73 -14.56 8.55 8.00
C LYS A 73 -14.33 7.20 8.70
N CYS A 74 -15.38 6.51 9.03
CA CYS A 74 -15.34 5.29 9.84
C CYS A 74 -15.71 4.03 9.06
N GLY A 75 -15.66 4.08 7.72
CA GLY A 75 -16.08 2.93 6.89
C GLY A 75 -17.58 2.67 6.89
N SER A 76 -18.40 3.54 7.50
CA SER A 76 -19.85 3.46 7.39
C SER A 76 -20.31 4.09 6.09
N PHE A 77 -20.85 3.30 5.20
CA PHE A 77 -21.45 3.74 3.92
C PHE A 77 -22.87 4.27 4.07
N GLN A 78 -23.24 4.75 5.26
CA GLN A 78 -24.64 5.03 5.56
C GLN A 78 -25.04 6.49 5.31
N ASP A 79 -24.06 7.39 5.18
CA ASP A 79 -24.38 8.80 5.03
C ASP A 79 -24.51 9.18 3.56
N LEU A 80 -25.55 9.94 3.26
CA LEU A 80 -25.74 10.52 1.95
C LEU A 80 -24.85 11.76 1.81
N ASP A 81 -24.12 11.84 0.73
CA ASP A 81 -23.37 13.00 0.29
C ASP A 81 -23.92 13.49 -1.05
N TRP A 82 -23.47 14.64 -1.54
CA TRP A 82 -23.88 15.15 -2.83
C TRP A 82 -22.71 15.75 -3.60
N VAL A 83 -22.84 15.76 -4.90
CA VAL A 83 -21.88 16.40 -5.78
C VAL A 83 -22.15 17.91 -5.79
N MET A 84 -21.24 18.70 -5.23
CA MET A 84 -21.37 20.14 -5.08
C MET A 84 -20.86 20.90 -6.31
N ALA A 85 -19.75 20.45 -6.90
CA ALA A 85 -19.19 21.05 -8.10
C ALA A 85 -18.80 19.97 -9.10
N PHE A 86 -19.25 20.14 -10.35
CA PHE A 86 -19.00 19.17 -11.41
C PHE A 86 -19.02 19.82 -12.80
N ARG A 87 -18.47 19.10 -13.79
CA ARG A 87 -18.61 19.44 -15.21
C ARG A 87 -19.08 18.23 -15.99
N VAL A 88 -19.81 18.49 -17.04
CA VAL A 88 -20.13 17.52 -18.09
C VAL A 88 -19.40 17.93 -19.34
N LEU A 89 -18.52 17.06 -19.80
CA LEU A 89 -17.83 17.26 -21.06
C LEU A 89 -18.37 16.27 -22.08
N VAL A 90 -18.56 16.74 -23.30
CA VAL A 90 -19.00 15.95 -24.44
C VAL A 90 -17.97 15.99 -25.53
N TRP A 91 -17.84 14.88 -26.24
CA TRP A 91 -16.94 14.80 -27.37
C TRP A 91 -17.61 15.21 -28.67
N GLN A 92 -17.12 16.26 -29.28
CA GLN A 92 -17.60 16.75 -30.58
C GLN A 92 -16.41 17.27 -31.41
N GLU A 93 -16.48 17.11 -32.70
CA GLU A 93 -15.50 17.65 -33.65
C GLU A 93 -14.02 17.35 -33.31
N GLY A 94 -13.76 16.17 -32.75
CA GLY A 94 -12.40 15.75 -32.41
C GLY A 94 -11.85 16.33 -31.10
N ARG A 95 -12.66 16.94 -30.26
CA ARG A 95 -12.24 17.55 -28.98
C ARG A 95 -13.32 17.49 -27.91
N TRP A 96 -12.90 17.70 -26.65
CA TRP A 96 -13.80 17.84 -25.53
C TRP A 96 -14.35 19.26 -25.40
N HIS A 97 -15.66 19.36 -25.23
CA HIS A 97 -16.36 20.60 -24.96
C HIS A 97 -17.05 20.52 -23.62
N VAL A 98 -17.03 21.59 -22.83
CA VAL A 98 -17.84 21.69 -21.62
C VAL A 98 -19.27 21.98 -22.02
N GLN A 99 -20.14 20.99 -21.81
CA GLN A 99 -21.58 21.15 -22.05
C GLN A 99 -22.29 21.78 -20.85
N LEU A 100 -21.83 21.43 -19.65
CA LEU A 100 -22.40 21.93 -18.40
C LEU A 100 -21.28 22.09 -17.35
N ALA A 101 -21.35 23.19 -16.59
CA ALA A 101 -20.50 23.38 -15.42
C ALA A 101 -21.33 23.93 -14.26
N VAL A 102 -21.24 23.25 -13.12
CA VAL A 102 -21.89 23.64 -11.85
C VAL A 102 -20.81 23.76 -10.80
N ASN A 103 -20.71 24.91 -10.13
CA ASN A 103 -19.64 25.20 -9.19
C ASN A 103 -20.07 25.13 -7.71
N ASP A 104 -21.36 25.26 -7.43
CA ASP A 104 -21.87 25.31 -6.06
C ASP A 104 -23.33 24.85 -6.02
N LEU A 105 -23.56 23.55 -6.12
CA LEU A 105 -24.89 22.96 -6.01
C LEU A 105 -25.25 22.81 -4.53
N PRO A 106 -26.32 23.46 -4.05
CA PRO A 106 -26.78 23.28 -2.67
C PRO A 106 -27.23 21.84 -2.44
N ALA A 107 -27.15 21.38 -1.18
CA ALA A 107 -27.56 20.02 -0.81
C ALA A 107 -29.00 19.73 -1.29
N PRO A 108 -29.21 18.68 -2.10
CA PRO A 108 -30.54 18.20 -2.44
C PRO A 108 -31.19 17.50 -1.24
N ALA A 109 -32.52 17.42 -1.21
CA ALA A 109 -33.18 16.53 -0.26
C ALA A 109 -32.83 15.06 -0.56
N PRO A 110 -32.95 14.14 0.42
CA PRO A 110 -32.47 12.74 0.26
C PRO A 110 -33.02 11.99 -0.95
N ASP A 111 -34.23 12.32 -1.38
CA ASP A 111 -34.96 11.74 -2.53
C ASP A 111 -35.12 12.70 -3.71
N GLU A 112 -34.50 13.88 -3.63
CA GLU A 112 -34.56 14.88 -4.70
C GLU A 112 -33.57 14.53 -5.82
N VAL A 113 -34.05 14.65 -7.07
CA VAL A 113 -33.19 14.66 -8.26
C VAL A 113 -33.25 16.05 -8.89
N ARG A 114 -32.11 16.72 -8.96
CA ARG A 114 -31.98 18.00 -9.67
C ARG A 114 -31.56 17.77 -11.10
N TRP A 115 -32.39 18.23 -12.02
CA TRP A 115 -32.19 18.03 -13.44
C TRP A 115 -31.57 19.23 -14.12
N PHE A 116 -30.63 18.98 -15.02
CA PHE A 116 -29.94 19.97 -15.86
C PHE A 116 -30.13 19.57 -17.32
N ASP A 117 -30.57 20.48 -18.15
CA ASP A 117 -30.73 20.27 -19.57
C ASP A 117 -29.36 20.16 -20.28
N LEU A 118 -29.26 19.25 -21.21
CA LEU A 118 -28.09 19.07 -22.07
C LEU A 118 -28.39 19.40 -23.53
N ASP A 119 -29.56 20.04 -23.80
CA ASP A 119 -29.96 20.61 -25.08
C ASP A 119 -30.00 19.61 -26.23
N GLY A 120 -30.16 18.32 -25.93
CA GLY A 120 -30.16 17.29 -26.95
C GLY A 120 -28.83 17.12 -27.68
N VAL A 121 -27.71 17.44 -27.00
CA VAL A 121 -26.38 17.34 -27.60
C VAL A 121 -26.07 15.92 -28.09
N ILE A 122 -25.53 15.83 -29.30
CA ILE A 122 -25.13 14.56 -29.89
C ILE A 122 -23.65 14.36 -29.64
N THR A 123 -23.32 13.24 -29.02
CA THR A 123 -21.94 12.88 -28.68
C THR A 123 -21.71 11.38 -28.70
N SER A 124 -20.48 10.97 -28.84
CA SER A 124 -20.04 9.58 -28.72
C SER A 124 -19.37 9.25 -27.38
N ALA A 125 -19.05 10.27 -26.59
CA ALA A 125 -18.48 10.08 -25.28
C ALA A 125 -18.78 11.26 -24.36
N VAL A 126 -18.93 10.95 -23.06
CA VAL A 126 -19.23 11.91 -22.00
C VAL A 126 -18.25 11.73 -20.86
N ILE A 127 -17.79 12.84 -20.29
CA ILE A 127 -17.08 12.85 -19.02
C ILE A 127 -17.92 13.58 -17.98
N LEU A 128 -18.18 12.90 -16.87
CA LEU A 128 -18.75 13.52 -15.66
C LEU A 128 -17.60 13.74 -14.67
N GLU A 129 -17.13 14.96 -14.58
CA GLU A 129 -16.06 15.36 -13.65
C GLU A 129 -16.65 15.88 -12.36
N VAL A 130 -16.35 15.23 -11.24
CA VAL A 130 -16.68 15.72 -9.90
C VAL A 130 -15.48 16.46 -9.33
N ARG A 131 -15.67 17.72 -9.00
CA ARG A 131 -14.65 18.63 -8.50
C ARG A 131 -14.73 18.88 -6.99
N ARG A 132 -15.94 18.82 -6.43
CA ARG A 132 -16.18 19.03 -5.00
C ARG A 132 -17.45 18.30 -4.55
N CYS A 133 -17.42 17.77 -3.34
CA CYS A 133 -18.56 17.14 -2.67
C CYS A 133 -18.99 17.94 -1.45
N GLY A 134 -20.19 17.67 -0.94
CA GLY A 134 -20.78 18.43 0.14
C GLY A 134 -20.17 18.15 1.50
N ILE A 135 -20.03 16.87 1.86
CA ILE A 135 -19.47 16.47 3.16
C ILE A 135 -17.96 16.36 3.08
N ASP A 136 -17.44 15.75 2.02
CA ASP A 136 -16.02 15.60 1.77
C ASP A 136 -15.57 16.55 0.66
N ASN A 137 -15.15 17.74 1.03
CA ASN A 137 -14.70 18.78 0.11
C ASN A 137 -13.44 18.42 -0.69
N TRP A 138 -12.75 17.32 -0.35
CA TRP A 138 -11.44 17.02 -0.88
C TRP A 138 -11.45 15.90 -1.90
N TRP A 139 -12.32 14.90 -1.69
CA TRP A 139 -12.23 13.68 -2.45
C TRP A 139 -13.56 12.97 -2.60
N PRO A 140 -14.22 13.07 -3.74
CA PRO A 140 -15.46 12.34 -3.99
C PRO A 140 -15.19 10.84 -4.00
N SER A 141 -15.91 10.09 -3.18
CA SER A 141 -15.84 8.64 -3.22
C SER A 141 -16.34 8.11 -4.57
N TRP A 142 -15.79 6.97 -4.99
CA TRP A 142 -16.28 6.32 -6.20
C TRP A 142 -17.77 5.97 -6.11
N ASN A 143 -18.24 5.56 -4.95
CA ASN A 143 -19.65 5.23 -4.73
C ASN A 143 -20.55 6.47 -4.94
N LEU A 144 -20.12 7.63 -4.44
CA LEU A 144 -20.81 8.87 -4.70
C LEU A 144 -20.84 9.19 -6.20
N VAL A 145 -19.68 9.15 -6.86
CA VAL A 145 -19.60 9.46 -8.30
C VAL A 145 -20.42 8.50 -9.14
N SER A 146 -20.50 7.21 -8.77
CA SER A 146 -21.29 6.21 -9.49
C SER A 146 -22.78 6.31 -9.22
N GLY A 147 -23.17 6.70 -8.02
CA GLY A 147 -24.59 6.76 -7.61
C GLY A 147 -25.26 8.12 -7.77
N ALA A 148 -24.50 9.21 -7.86
CA ALA A 148 -25.03 10.56 -7.85
C ALA A 148 -25.62 11.05 -9.17
N PHE A 149 -25.28 10.41 -10.30
CA PHE A 149 -25.68 10.89 -11.62
C PHE A 149 -26.69 9.97 -12.28
N LEU A 150 -27.64 10.56 -12.95
CA LEU A 150 -28.61 9.96 -13.88
C LEU A 150 -28.44 10.65 -15.22
N LEU A 151 -28.30 9.92 -16.32
CA LEU A 151 -28.16 10.51 -17.65
C LEU A 151 -29.26 10.01 -18.57
N GLU A 152 -30.15 10.91 -18.96
CA GLU A 152 -31.24 10.60 -19.90
C GLU A 152 -30.85 11.00 -21.30
N GLY A 153 -31.16 10.11 -22.24
CA GLY A 153 -30.89 10.32 -23.65
C GLY A 153 -31.32 9.15 -24.52
N GLU A 154 -30.93 9.20 -25.77
CA GLU A 154 -31.27 8.22 -26.78
C GLU A 154 -30.02 7.81 -27.56
N MET A 155 -29.85 6.50 -27.77
CA MET A 155 -28.81 5.98 -28.65
C MET A 155 -29.31 6.05 -30.10
N LEU A 156 -28.62 6.82 -30.95
CA LEU A 156 -29.04 7.09 -32.31
C LEU A 156 -28.62 6.03 -33.34
N ALA A 157 -27.56 5.27 -33.05
CA ALA A 157 -27.05 4.27 -33.98
C ALA A 157 -27.08 2.86 -33.38
N GLY A 158 -27.25 1.87 -34.24
CA GLY A 158 -27.07 0.47 -33.92
C GLY A 158 -25.65 0.17 -33.50
N LEU A 159 -25.47 -0.94 -32.77
CA LEU A 159 -24.13 -1.41 -32.36
C LEU A 159 -23.33 -1.78 -33.61
N ALA A 160 -22.13 -1.20 -33.72
CA ALA A 160 -21.10 -1.84 -34.50
C ALA A 160 -20.73 -3.18 -33.87
N PRO A 161 -20.59 -4.27 -34.62
CA PRO A 161 -20.18 -5.54 -34.09
C PRO A 161 -18.81 -5.39 -33.39
N ARG A 162 -18.65 -6.12 -32.30
CA ARG A 162 -17.39 -6.19 -31.54
C ARG A 162 -16.34 -6.81 -32.41
N ARG A 163 -15.36 -6.04 -32.88
CA ARG A 163 -14.25 -6.57 -33.66
C ARG A 163 -13.18 -7.09 -32.70
N GLU A 164 -12.88 -8.37 -32.80
CA GLU A 164 -11.83 -8.99 -31.99
C GLU A 164 -10.44 -8.69 -32.60
N GLN A 165 -9.41 -8.64 -31.75
CA GLN A 165 -8.04 -8.63 -32.20
C GLN A 165 -7.73 -10.02 -32.76
N VAL A 166 -7.51 -10.13 -34.04
CA VAL A 166 -7.05 -11.37 -34.67
C VAL A 166 -5.69 -11.10 -35.29
N LEU A 167 -4.64 -11.68 -34.70
CA LEU A 167 -3.32 -11.65 -35.28
C LEU A 167 -3.05 -12.94 -36.07
N VAL A 168 -2.34 -12.80 -37.16
CA VAL A 168 -1.82 -13.95 -37.93
C VAL A 168 -0.52 -14.40 -37.30
N THR A 169 -0.43 -15.67 -36.95
CA THR A 169 0.83 -16.28 -36.53
C THR A 169 1.57 -16.71 -37.78
N GLU A 170 2.61 -15.98 -38.17
CA GLU A 170 3.37 -16.27 -39.41
C GLU A 170 4.36 -17.40 -39.24
N ALA A 171 5.06 -17.42 -38.07
CA ALA A 171 6.09 -18.43 -37.83
C ALA A 171 6.22 -18.73 -36.34
N VAL A 172 6.35 -19.99 -36.01
CA VAL A 172 6.73 -20.45 -34.67
C VAL A 172 7.86 -21.45 -34.81
N SER A 173 9.05 -21.10 -34.32
CA SER A 173 10.20 -21.97 -34.26
C SER A 173 10.83 -21.91 -32.87
N LEU A 174 11.00 -23.03 -32.24
CA LEU A 174 11.66 -23.15 -30.93
C LEU A 174 13.14 -23.56 -31.05
N ALA A 175 13.70 -23.54 -32.24
CA ALA A 175 15.11 -23.84 -32.45
C ALA A 175 16.00 -22.71 -31.89
N GLY A 176 17.14 -23.09 -31.28
CA GLY A 176 18.12 -22.12 -30.81
C GLY A 176 17.80 -21.45 -29.47
N LEU A 177 17.05 -22.12 -28.60
CA LEU A 177 16.82 -21.63 -27.24
C LEU A 177 18.15 -21.53 -26.45
N PRO A 178 18.35 -20.47 -25.65
CA PRO A 178 19.50 -20.34 -24.77
C PRO A 178 19.57 -21.47 -23.75
N ARG A 179 20.75 -21.72 -23.21
CA ARG A 179 20.94 -22.67 -22.12
C ARG A 179 20.08 -22.26 -20.92
N GLY A 180 19.39 -23.21 -20.29
CA GLY A 180 18.52 -22.95 -19.14
C GLY A 180 17.15 -22.37 -19.47
N VAL A 181 16.84 -22.17 -20.77
CA VAL A 181 15.52 -21.75 -21.24
C VAL A 181 14.84 -22.91 -21.95
N THR A 182 13.61 -23.20 -21.56
CA THR A 182 12.72 -24.16 -22.24
C THR A 182 11.46 -23.44 -22.70
N ALA A 183 10.83 -23.94 -23.76
CA ALA A 183 9.57 -23.37 -24.24
C ALA A 183 8.62 -24.46 -24.75
N ALA A 184 7.33 -24.21 -24.64
CA ALA A 184 6.27 -25.06 -25.17
C ALA A 184 5.12 -24.20 -25.70
N CYS A 185 4.47 -24.65 -26.77
CA CYS A 185 3.27 -24.04 -27.31
C CYS A 185 2.06 -24.90 -26.98
N HIS A 186 1.00 -24.27 -26.47
CA HIS A 186 -0.26 -24.93 -26.16
C HIS A 186 -1.41 -23.93 -26.29
N ASP A 187 -2.52 -24.32 -26.94
CA ASP A 187 -3.76 -23.54 -27.05
C ASP A 187 -3.58 -22.05 -27.48
N GLY A 188 -2.70 -21.81 -28.45
CA GLY A 188 -2.45 -20.45 -28.95
C GLY A 188 -1.61 -19.58 -28.00
N GLU A 189 -0.99 -20.19 -27.01
CA GLU A 189 -0.03 -19.56 -26.11
C GLU A 189 1.35 -20.23 -26.25
N ILE A 190 2.41 -19.44 -26.13
CA ILE A 190 3.75 -19.96 -25.91
C ILE A 190 4.19 -19.67 -24.49
N ARG A 191 4.69 -20.69 -23.80
CA ARG A 191 5.24 -20.60 -22.46
C ARG A 191 6.73 -20.85 -22.48
N TYR A 192 7.47 -19.92 -21.89
CA TYR A 192 8.90 -20.05 -21.62
C TYR A 192 9.10 -20.31 -20.13
N ARG A 193 10.07 -21.14 -19.81
CA ARG A 193 10.53 -21.36 -18.47
C ARG A 193 12.04 -21.18 -18.42
N THR A 194 12.47 -20.31 -17.55
CA THR A 194 13.87 -20.13 -17.16
C THR A 194 14.10 -20.70 -15.78
N ARG A 195 15.29 -20.53 -15.23
CA ARG A 195 15.54 -20.90 -13.84
C ARG A 195 14.67 -20.12 -12.86
N PHE A 196 14.38 -18.85 -13.14
CA PHE A 196 13.76 -17.92 -12.18
C PHE A 196 12.40 -17.37 -12.63
N LEU A 197 12.06 -17.52 -13.91
CA LEU A 197 10.88 -16.92 -14.49
C LEU A 197 10.07 -17.96 -15.26
N GLU A 198 8.76 -17.84 -15.17
CA GLU A 198 7.81 -18.46 -16.10
C GLU A 198 7.09 -17.35 -16.86
N ILE A 199 7.15 -17.40 -18.18
CA ILE A 199 6.75 -16.29 -19.05
C ILE A 199 5.85 -16.83 -20.15
N GLY A 200 4.70 -16.22 -20.36
CA GLY A 200 3.75 -16.63 -21.40
C GLY A 200 3.41 -15.49 -22.36
N PHE A 201 3.19 -15.84 -23.63
CA PHE A 201 2.75 -14.91 -24.67
C PHE A 201 1.64 -15.55 -25.50
N TRP A 202 0.65 -14.73 -25.86
CA TRP A 202 -0.39 -15.14 -26.82
C TRP A 202 0.15 -15.12 -28.25
N LEU A 203 -0.26 -16.08 -29.08
CA LEU A 203 0.14 -16.15 -30.48
C LEU A 203 -0.87 -15.47 -31.42
N ASN A 204 -2.15 -15.54 -31.09
CA ASN A 204 -3.26 -15.03 -31.92
C ASN A 204 -3.74 -13.63 -31.56
N ARG A 205 -3.10 -13.00 -30.61
CA ARG A 205 -3.39 -11.63 -30.13
C ARG A 205 -2.14 -11.06 -29.45
N ALA A 206 -1.99 -9.75 -29.48
CA ALA A 206 -0.89 -9.13 -28.78
C ALA A 206 -1.08 -9.29 -27.29
N GLY A 207 -0.16 -9.94 -26.59
CA GLY A 207 -0.30 -10.11 -25.17
C GLY A 207 0.80 -10.92 -24.53
N PHE A 208 1.23 -10.39 -23.42
CA PHE A 208 2.06 -11.03 -22.42
C PHE A 208 1.09 -11.71 -21.45
N SER A 209 0.97 -13.02 -21.52
CA SER A 209 -0.11 -13.78 -20.87
C SER A 209 0.21 -14.24 -19.46
N HIS A 210 1.50 -14.38 -19.15
CA HIS A 210 1.94 -14.90 -17.86
C HIS A 210 3.31 -14.35 -17.49
N LEU A 211 3.44 -14.03 -16.20
CA LEU A 211 4.71 -13.74 -15.55
C LEU A 211 4.68 -14.34 -14.15
N GLY A 212 5.50 -15.36 -13.92
CA GLY A 212 5.68 -16.00 -12.62
C GLY A 212 7.13 -15.86 -12.16
N LEU A 213 7.35 -15.74 -10.85
CA LEU A 213 8.66 -15.66 -10.21
C LEU A 213 8.96 -16.93 -9.43
N ASP A 214 10.21 -17.38 -9.47
CA ASP A 214 10.77 -18.47 -8.65
C ASP A 214 12.20 -18.09 -8.26
N GLU A 215 12.34 -17.27 -7.24
CA GLU A 215 13.65 -16.77 -6.81
C GLU A 215 14.62 -17.88 -6.41
N GLU A 216 14.10 -19.01 -5.96
CA GLU A 216 14.91 -20.14 -5.52
C GLU A 216 15.28 -21.09 -6.67
N GLY A 217 14.63 -20.98 -7.83
CA GLY A 217 14.76 -21.95 -8.91
C GLY A 217 14.24 -23.34 -8.53
N SER A 218 13.27 -23.38 -7.62
CA SER A 218 12.69 -24.61 -7.05
C SER A 218 11.71 -25.32 -7.97
N GLY A 219 11.31 -24.65 -9.03
CA GLY A 219 10.22 -25.07 -9.90
C GLY A 219 8.82 -24.66 -9.43
N ARG A 220 8.71 -23.92 -8.33
CA ARG A 220 7.45 -23.38 -7.81
C ARG A 220 7.38 -21.90 -8.11
N THR A 221 6.66 -21.55 -9.17
CA THR A 221 6.46 -20.16 -9.54
C THR A 221 5.35 -19.49 -8.73
N SER A 222 5.44 -18.18 -8.63
CA SER A 222 4.35 -17.35 -8.09
C SER A 222 3.07 -17.55 -8.93
N PRO A 223 1.93 -17.21 -8.37
CA PRO A 223 0.76 -16.91 -9.20
C PRO A 223 1.12 -15.86 -10.25
N ASN A 224 0.35 -15.81 -11.34
CA ASN A 224 0.56 -14.85 -12.39
C ASN A 224 0.58 -13.42 -11.85
N LEU A 225 1.69 -12.71 -12.04
CA LEU A 225 1.86 -11.32 -11.61
C LEU A 225 1.15 -10.32 -12.53
N LEU A 226 0.74 -10.75 -13.71
CA LEU A 226 -0.04 -9.90 -14.60
C LEU A 226 -1.47 -9.78 -14.08
N PHE A 227 -2.00 -8.57 -14.16
CA PHE A 227 -3.37 -8.31 -13.79
C PHE A 227 -4.32 -9.09 -14.70
N GLN A 228 -5.18 -9.91 -14.10
CA GLN A 228 -6.20 -10.69 -14.79
C GLN A 228 -7.57 -10.29 -14.31
N GLN A 229 -8.30 -9.66 -15.19
CA GLN A 229 -9.69 -9.28 -14.95
C GLN A 229 -10.61 -10.21 -15.73
N ALA A 230 -11.49 -10.95 -15.06
CA ALA A 230 -12.41 -11.86 -15.71
C ALA A 230 -13.30 -11.11 -16.72
N GLY A 231 -13.45 -11.67 -17.92
CA GLY A 231 -14.30 -11.10 -18.97
C GLY A 231 -13.71 -9.92 -19.74
N SER A 232 -12.57 -9.39 -19.36
CA SER A 232 -11.90 -8.29 -20.04
C SER A 232 -10.72 -8.77 -20.90
N PHE A 233 -10.07 -7.84 -21.59
CA PHE A 233 -8.98 -8.12 -22.50
C PHE A 233 -7.91 -9.05 -21.94
N PRO A 234 -7.24 -9.81 -22.79
CA PRO A 234 -6.08 -10.59 -22.41
C PRO A 234 -5.05 -9.68 -21.79
N GLN A 235 -4.48 -10.15 -20.73
CA GLN A 235 -3.66 -9.36 -19.84
C GLN A 235 -2.21 -9.49 -20.19
N GLY A 236 -1.44 -8.52 -19.79
CA GLY A 236 -0.07 -8.41 -20.16
C GLY A 236 0.17 -7.15 -20.95
N VAL A 237 0.97 -7.22 -22.02
CA VAL A 237 1.05 -6.10 -22.95
C VAL A 237 -0.23 -6.07 -23.74
N MET A 238 -1.00 -5.04 -23.51
CA MET A 238 -2.21 -4.78 -24.24
C MET A 238 -2.12 -3.46 -24.97
N LEU A 239 -2.63 -3.46 -26.19
CA LEU A 239 -3.08 -2.23 -26.80
C LEU A 239 -4.41 -1.90 -26.13
N HIS A 240 -4.36 -1.05 -25.12
CA HIS A 240 -5.59 -0.65 -24.45
C HIS A 240 -6.45 0.16 -25.40
N PRO A 241 -7.67 -0.26 -25.75
CA PRO A 241 -8.47 0.39 -26.80
C PRO A 241 -8.74 1.86 -26.50
N LEU A 242 -8.83 2.22 -25.21
CA LEU A 242 -9.00 3.60 -24.81
C LEU A 242 -7.74 4.44 -24.97
N ALA A 243 -6.58 3.82 -24.84
CA ALA A 243 -5.30 4.52 -24.94
C ALA A 243 -4.84 4.69 -26.38
N SER A 244 -5.19 3.74 -27.25
CA SER A 244 -4.78 3.78 -28.65
C SER A 244 -5.69 4.60 -29.54
N ARG A 245 -6.67 5.30 -28.98
CA ARG A 245 -7.65 6.04 -29.75
C ARG A 245 -7.93 7.41 -29.17
N PRO A 246 -8.05 8.46 -30.00
CA PRO A 246 -8.73 9.68 -29.59
C PRO A 246 -10.07 9.25 -28.98
N LEU A 247 -10.38 9.69 -27.77
CA LEU A 247 -11.68 9.41 -27.11
C LEU A 247 -12.91 9.91 -27.90
N ALA A 248 -12.70 10.12 -29.15
CA ALA A 248 -13.65 10.59 -30.12
C ALA A 248 -14.42 9.52 -30.77
N ALA A 249 -13.90 8.41 -30.84
CA ALA A 249 -14.53 7.52 -31.75
C ALA A 249 -15.58 6.71 -31.03
N PRO A 250 -16.74 6.59 -31.59
CA PRO A 250 -17.91 5.98 -30.98
C PRO A 250 -17.77 4.48 -30.76
N THR A 251 -16.68 3.89 -31.21
CA THR A 251 -16.43 2.48 -31.07
C THR A 251 -15.08 2.29 -30.41
N LEU A 252 -15.07 1.71 -29.26
CA LEU A 252 -13.91 1.43 -28.45
C LEU A 252 -12.98 0.36 -28.97
N ARG A 253 -13.31 -0.24 -30.09
CA ARG A 253 -12.61 -1.41 -30.57
C ARG A 253 -12.16 -1.19 -31.97
N TYR A 254 -10.87 -0.88 -32.07
CA TYR A 254 -10.20 -0.89 -33.32
C TYR A 254 -9.95 -2.32 -33.78
N GLU A 255 -10.01 -2.49 -35.04
CA GLU A 255 -9.41 -3.61 -35.69
C GLU A 255 -7.91 -3.48 -35.54
N VAL A 256 -7.31 -4.37 -34.76
CA VAL A 256 -5.87 -4.51 -34.69
C VAL A 256 -5.48 -5.53 -35.72
N GLN A 257 -4.78 -5.09 -36.73
CA GLN A 257 -4.21 -5.96 -37.73
C GLN A 257 -2.76 -6.24 -37.37
N GLY A 258 -2.28 -7.43 -37.56
CA GLY A 258 -0.87 -7.69 -37.29
C GLY A 258 -0.45 -9.13 -37.37
N VAL A 259 0.80 -9.31 -37.10
CA VAL A 259 1.46 -10.61 -37.14
C VAL A 259 2.23 -10.88 -35.86
N THR A 260 2.28 -12.17 -35.50
CA THR A 260 3.09 -12.69 -34.43
C THR A 260 4.17 -13.61 -35.03
N ARG A 261 5.40 -13.45 -34.62
CA ARG A 261 6.52 -14.32 -34.95
C ARG A 261 7.22 -14.80 -33.69
N VAL A 262 7.59 -16.07 -33.67
CA VAL A 262 8.39 -16.66 -32.60
C VAL A 262 9.61 -17.33 -33.20
N GLN A 263 10.79 -16.91 -32.73
CA GLN A 263 12.05 -17.51 -33.15
C GLN A 263 12.95 -17.75 -31.94
N GLY A 264 13.06 -19.01 -31.55
CA GLY A 264 13.82 -19.40 -30.36
C GLY A 264 13.29 -18.69 -29.11
N ASN A 265 14.11 -17.86 -28.51
CA ASN A 265 13.79 -17.05 -27.32
C ASN A 265 13.24 -15.65 -27.63
N ARG A 266 12.74 -15.40 -28.82
CA ARG A 266 12.21 -14.11 -29.26
C ARG A 266 10.74 -14.24 -29.63
N VAL A 267 9.95 -13.27 -29.18
CA VAL A 267 8.54 -13.13 -29.55
C VAL A 267 8.35 -11.72 -30.08
N GLU A 268 7.85 -11.61 -31.29
CA GLU A 268 7.66 -10.33 -31.98
C GLU A 268 6.20 -10.14 -32.36
N TYR A 269 5.71 -8.92 -32.12
CA TYR A 269 4.39 -8.46 -32.57
C TYR A 269 4.60 -7.21 -33.44
N GLU A 270 4.15 -7.29 -34.67
CA GLU A 270 3.97 -6.11 -35.52
C GLU A 270 2.50 -5.83 -35.68
N LEU A 271 2.05 -4.67 -35.24
CA LEU A 271 0.65 -4.33 -35.11
C LEU A 271 0.35 -3.02 -35.83
N ALA A 272 -0.79 -2.96 -36.49
CA ALA A 272 -1.32 -1.75 -37.07
C ALA A 272 -2.74 -1.49 -36.58
N LEU A 273 -3.01 -0.22 -36.29
CA LEU A 273 -4.32 0.31 -36.02
C LEU A 273 -4.61 1.40 -37.06
N PRO A 274 -5.02 1.03 -38.27
CA PRO A 274 -5.13 1.98 -39.40
C PRO A 274 -6.07 3.14 -39.10
N GLU A 275 -7.19 2.86 -38.46
CA GLU A 275 -8.20 3.87 -38.09
C GLU A 275 -7.65 4.90 -37.10
N ALA A 276 -6.66 4.51 -36.29
CA ALA A 276 -5.99 5.37 -35.33
C ALA A 276 -4.69 5.96 -35.84
N GLY A 277 -4.27 5.61 -37.05
CA GLY A 277 -3.00 6.04 -37.62
C GLY A 277 -1.79 5.59 -36.82
N GLN A 278 -1.82 4.39 -36.23
CA GLN A 278 -0.78 3.90 -35.34
C GLN A 278 -0.22 2.55 -35.78
N GLN A 279 1.05 2.41 -35.52
CA GLN A 279 1.79 1.15 -35.70
C GLN A 279 2.61 0.87 -34.45
N TYR A 280 2.74 -0.40 -34.09
CA TYR A 280 3.49 -0.87 -32.94
C TYR A 280 4.40 -2.02 -33.32
N HIS A 281 5.61 -2.01 -32.76
CA HIS A 281 6.52 -3.13 -32.80
C HIS A 281 6.89 -3.48 -31.35
N LEU A 282 6.59 -4.70 -30.93
CA LEU A 282 6.91 -5.22 -29.61
C LEU A 282 7.83 -6.42 -29.82
N HIS A 283 9.05 -6.30 -29.36
CA HIS A 283 10.07 -7.34 -29.47
C HIS A 283 10.47 -7.79 -28.08
N TRP A 284 10.09 -9.01 -27.73
CA TRP A 284 10.45 -9.67 -26.48
C TRP A 284 11.64 -10.60 -26.69
N GLN A 285 12.57 -10.58 -25.73
CA GLN A 285 13.72 -11.48 -25.68
C GLN A 285 13.81 -12.10 -24.31
N ILE A 286 13.83 -13.43 -24.25
CA ILE A 286 13.86 -14.22 -23.01
C ILE A 286 15.28 -14.78 -22.82
N GLU A 287 15.91 -14.46 -21.71
CA GLU A 287 17.22 -14.98 -21.32
C GLU A 287 17.11 -15.76 -20.01
N GLU A 288 18.19 -16.41 -19.56
CA GLU A 288 18.16 -17.27 -18.38
C GLU A 288 17.73 -16.50 -17.12
N ASP A 289 18.16 -15.24 -16.97
CA ASP A 289 18.03 -14.43 -15.78
C ASP A 289 17.27 -13.11 -16.00
N ARG A 290 16.81 -12.84 -17.23
CA ARG A 290 16.11 -11.62 -17.56
C ARG A 290 15.10 -11.78 -18.69
N LEU A 291 14.15 -10.86 -18.71
CA LEU A 291 13.20 -10.64 -19.78
C LEU A 291 13.37 -9.21 -20.28
N LEU A 292 13.53 -9.03 -21.58
CA LEU A 292 13.71 -7.74 -22.24
C LEU A 292 12.54 -7.49 -23.19
N LEU A 293 11.96 -6.29 -23.12
CA LEU A 293 11.02 -5.77 -24.12
C LEU A 293 11.60 -4.54 -24.79
N ARG A 294 11.64 -4.55 -26.12
CA ARG A 294 11.78 -3.33 -26.93
C ARG A 294 10.45 -3.02 -27.57
N ALA A 295 9.90 -1.87 -27.22
CA ALA A 295 8.62 -1.40 -27.73
C ALA A 295 8.79 -0.12 -28.50
N SER A 296 8.15 -0.03 -29.66
CA SER A 296 8.04 1.21 -30.39
C SER A 296 6.62 1.46 -30.87
N ARG A 297 6.22 2.72 -30.88
CA ARG A 297 4.97 3.21 -31.44
C ARG A 297 5.26 4.31 -32.45
N THR A 298 4.60 4.27 -33.59
CA THR A 298 4.56 5.38 -34.55
C THR A 298 3.11 5.82 -34.69
N ALA A 299 2.85 7.12 -34.55
CA ALA A 299 1.51 7.69 -34.68
C ALA A 299 1.51 8.86 -35.66
N THR A 300 0.53 8.91 -36.57
CA THR A 300 0.38 10.01 -37.55
C THR A 300 -0.24 11.26 -36.93
N HIS A 301 -0.95 11.14 -35.79
CA HIS A 301 -1.57 12.24 -35.07
C HIS A 301 -1.56 11.97 -33.57
N GLU A 302 -1.81 13.00 -32.76
CA GLU A 302 -1.94 12.90 -31.32
C GLU A 302 -3.12 12.00 -30.92
N VAL A 303 -2.94 11.18 -29.91
CA VAL A 303 -3.96 10.25 -29.42
C VAL A 303 -4.22 10.45 -27.95
N SER A 304 -5.46 10.29 -27.57
CA SER A 304 -5.89 10.36 -26.18
C SER A 304 -5.50 9.10 -25.41
N ALA A 305 -4.92 9.27 -24.24
CA ALA A 305 -4.52 8.18 -23.36
C ALA A 305 -5.08 8.38 -21.96
N TRP A 306 -6.01 7.53 -21.57
CA TRP A 306 -6.62 7.54 -20.25
C TRP A 306 -5.90 6.58 -19.32
N TYR A 307 -5.30 7.05 -18.25
CA TYR A 307 -4.57 6.29 -17.26
C TYR A 307 -3.41 5.45 -17.77
N SER A 308 -3.41 5.16 -19.02
CA SER A 308 -2.55 4.16 -19.56
C SER A 308 -2.01 4.65 -20.89
N SER A 309 -0.94 4.09 -21.25
CA SER A 309 -0.26 4.27 -22.48
C SER A 309 -1.00 3.63 -23.65
N ALA A 310 -0.55 3.92 -24.82
CA ALA A 310 -0.98 3.25 -26.04
C ALA A 310 -0.69 1.74 -26.01
N TRP A 311 0.33 1.32 -25.29
CA TRP A 311 0.57 -0.07 -24.90
C TRP A 311 0.78 -0.13 -23.37
N LEU A 312 0.43 -1.24 -22.74
CA LEU A 312 0.35 -1.34 -21.31
C LEU A 312 0.75 -2.72 -20.81
N ILE A 313 1.61 -2.75 -19.81
CA ILE A 313 1.81 -3.91 -18.95
C ILE A 313 1.19 -3.57 -17.58
N SER A 314 0.22 -4.36 -17.17
CA SER A 314 -0.37 -4.26 -15.84
C SER A 314 0.10 -5.40 -14.98
N LEU A 315 0.74 -5.07 -13.86
CA LEU A 315 1.23 -6.03 -12.87
C LEU A 315 0.41 -5.90 -11.60
N ARG A 316 -0.35 -6.94 -11.28
CA ARG A 316 -1.15 -7.04 -10.06
C ARG A 316 -1.33 -8.50 -9.67
N PRO A 317 -0.63 -8.97 -8.67
CA PRO A 317 -0.82 -10.32 -8.18
C PRO A 317 -2.24 -10.51 -7.60
N THR A 318 -2.92 -11.56 -8.02
CA THR A 318 -4.30 -11.84 -7.60
C THR A 318 -4.40 -12.59 -6.28
N VAL A 319 -3.31 -13.19 -5.80
CA VAL A 319 -3.34 -14.16 -4.69
C VAL A 319 -2.38 -13.86 -3.56
N SER A 320 -1.46 -12.92 -3.72
CA SER A 320 -0.53 -12.51 -2.68
C SER A 320 -0.37 -11.01 -2.70
N PRO A 321 -0.28 -10.37 -1.54
CA PRO A 321 0.06 -8.96 -1.51
C PRO A 321 1.41 -8.78 -2.18
N ALA A 322 1.46 -7.91 -3.17
CA ALA A 322 2.71 -7.43 -3.71
C ALA A 322 2.82 -5.95 -3.44
N HIS A 323 4.02 -5.46 -3.28
CA HIS A 323 4.27 -4.05 -3.10
C HIS A 323 5.41 -3.58 -4.00
N VAL A 324 5.40 -2.30 -4.26
CA VAL A 324 6.34 -1.65 -5.15
C VAL A 324 7.19 -0.66 -4.38
N LEU A 325 8.49 -0.75 -4.55
CA LEU A 325 9.46 0.17 -3.99
C LEU A 325 10.09 0.97 -5.13
N GLY A 326 10.05 2.28 -5.02
CA GLY A 326 10.60 3.18 -6.05
C GLY A 326 10.55 4.62 -5.59
N SER A 327 11.32 5.46 -6.23
CA SER A 327 11.20 6.91 -6.07
C SER A 327 9.88 7.39 -6.65
N ILE A 328 9.15 8.20 -5.92
CA ILE A 328 7.77 8.53 -6.24
C ILE A 328 7.54 10.04 -6.31
N THR A 329 6.75 10.46 -7.31
CA THR A 329 6.06 11.76 -7.30
C THR A 329 4.59 11.51 -7.01
N ARG A 330 4.10 12.09 -5.92
CA ARG A 330 2.70 11.96 -5.49
C ARG A 330 1.76 12.75 -6.39
N CYS A 331 0.68 12.11 -6.78
CA CYS A 331 -0.37 12.69 -7.60
C CYS A 331 -1.74 12.30 -7.04
N GLY A 332 -2.07 12.77 -5.83
CA GLY A 332 -3.28 12.36 -5.10
C GLY A 332 -3.24 10.88 -4.71
N GLU A 333 -4.18 10.07 -5.20
CA GLU A 333 -4.22 8.62 -4.96
C GLU A 333 -3.30 7.82 -5.88
N THR A 334 -2.62 8.48 -6.78
CA THR A 334 -1.76 7.86 -7.78
C THR A 334 -0.33 8.29 -7.54
N GLY A 335 0.58 7.33 -7.54
CA GLY A 335 2.01 7.59 -7.52
C GLY A 335 2.61 7.45 -8.91
N LEU A 336 3.32 8.45 -9.38
CA LEU A 336 4.19 8.34 -10.55
C LEU A 336 5.58 7.91 -10.06
N LEU A 337 6.00 6.73 -10.49
CA LEU A 337 7.26 6.12 -10.08
C LEU A 337 8.33 6.39 -11.13
N GLU A 338 9.50 6.74 -10.66
CA GLU A 338 10.71 6.76 -11.47
C GLU A 338 11.32 5.36 -11.54
N LEU A 339 11.62 4.90 -12.75
CA LEU A 339 12.32 3.64 -12.91
C LEU A 339 13.83 3.81 -12.63
N PRO A 340 14.50 2.85 -12.05
CA PRO A 340 14.02 1.48 -11.75
C PRO A 340 13.08 1.39 -10.55
N VAL A 341 12.24 0.35 -10.57
CA VAL A 341 11.37 -0.02 -9.44
C VAL A 341 11.56 -1.49 -9.07
N LEU A 342 11.19 -1.83 -7.82
CA LEU A 342 11.11 -3.21 -7.35
C LEU A 342 9.65 -3.58 -7.16
N LEU A 343 9.20 -4.63 -7.82
CA LEU A 343 7.92 -5.30 -7.54
C LEU A 343 8.22 -6.53 -6.70
N HIS A 344 7.84 -6.50 -5.44
CA HIS A 344 8.07 -7.60 -4.51
C HIS A 344 6.83 -8.45 -4.34
N ALA A 345 6.97 -9.75 -4.59
CA ALA A 345 5.97 -10.77 -4.31
C ALA A 345 6.47 -11.65 -3.16
N PRO A 346 5.94 -11.52 -1.93
CA PRO A 346 6.39 -12.31 -0.78
C PRO A 346 6.42 -13.81 -1.08
N ARG A 347 7.45 -14.51 -0.64
CA ARG A 347 7.78 -15.93 -0.87
C ARG A 347 8.33 -16.28 -2.25
N PHE A 348 8.11 -15.45 -3.27
CA PHE A 348 8.43 -15.80 -4.64
C PHE A 348 9.60 -14.98 -5.18
N GLY A 349 9.86 -13.83 -4.59
CA GLY A 349 11.00 -13.00 -4.93
C GLY A 349 10.63 -11.56 -5.31
N THR A 350 11.62 -10.86 -5.80
CA THR A 350 11.52 -9.45 -6.18
C THR A 350 11.95 -9.28 -7.63
N LEU A 351 11.11 -8.63 -8.41
CA LEU A 351 11.39 -8.24 -9.77
C LEU A 351 11.88 -6.80 -9.79
N ARG A 352 13.08 -6.57 -10.30
CA ARG A 352 13.56 -5.23 -10.64
C ARG A 352 13.15 -4.91 -12.08
N ILE A 353 12.55 -3.77 -12.27
CA ILE A 353 12.10 -3.28 -13.58
C ILE A 353 12.83 -1.99 -13.89
N THR A 354 13.54 -1.98 -15.00
CA THR A 354 14.23 -0.80 -15.51
C THR A 354 13.65 -0.42 -16.87
N ALA A 355 13.75 0.85 -17.24
CA ALA A 355 13.34 1.31 -18.56
C ALA A 355 14.24 2.41 -19.10
N SER A 356 14.24 2.58 -20.40
CA SER A 356 14.87 3.72 -21.09
C SER A 356 14.08 5.02 -20.94
N ASN A 357 12.77 4.95 -20.69
CA ASN A 357 11.97 6.07 -20.21
C ASN A 357 11.69 5.90 -18.71
N ASN A 358 11.45 6.99 -18.00
CA ASN A 358 11.53 7.01 -16.55
C ASN A 358 10.17 6.97 -15.84
N HIS A 359 9.10 6.49 -16.48
CA HIS A 359 7.77 6.61 -15.87
C HIS A 359 7.06 5.27 -15.72
N ALA A 360 6.61 5.02 -14.51
CA ALA A 360 5.64 3.99 -14.19
C ALA A 360 4.56 4.58 -13.30
N LEU A 361 3.35 4.09 -13.42
CA LEU A 361 2.22 4.52 -12.66
C LEU A 361 1.81 3.44 -11.66
N TRP A 362 1.81 3.78 -10.37
CA TRP A 362 1.19 2.97 -9.34
C TRP A 362 -0.21 3.47 -9.05
N ARG A 363 -1.16 2.57 -9.07
CA ARG A 363 -2.54 2.85 -8.72
C ARG A 363 -3.02 1.89 -7.63
N SER A 364 -3.69 2.42 -6.63
CA SER A 364 -4.36 1.65 -5.60
C SER A 364 -5.88 1.72 -5.77
N ASP A 365 -6.55 0.59 -5.67
CA ASP A 365 -8.02 0.52 -5.57
C ASP A 365 -8.47 0.51 -4.09
N ALA A 366 -7.76 1.19 -3.22
CA ALA A 366 -7.93 1.20 -1.76
C ALA A 366 -9.34 1.57 -1.25
N PHE A 367 -10.27 1.87 -2.15
CA PHE A 367 -11.66 2.22 -1.82
C PHE A 367 -12.61 1.05 -1.59
N ARG A 368 -12.11 -0.17 -1.61
CA ARG A 368 -12.94 -1.31 -1.24
C ARG A 368 -12.58 -1.78 0.16
N PRO A 369 -13.44 -1.55 1.16
CA PRO A 369 -13.15 -1.87 2.56
C PRO A 369 -12.95 -3.36 2.84
N LEU A 370 -13.10 -4.22 1.85
CA LEU A 370 -12.99 -5.68 1.98
C LEU A 370 -11.97 -6.31 1.03
N ASP A 371 -11.31 -5.54 0.18
CA ASP A 371 -10.36 -6.08 -0.78
C ASP A 371 -8.96 -5.47 -0.55
N LEU A 372 -8.19 -6.18 0.25
CA LEU A 372 -6.86 -5.77 0.72
C LEU A 372 -5.73 -5.98 -0.32
N THR A 373 -6.04 -6.40 -1.51
CA THR A 373 -5.06 -6.80 -2.55
C THR A 373 -4.86 -5.73 -3.62
N THR A 374 -4.37 -4.55 -3.32
CA THR A 374 -4.91 -3.44 -4.04
C THR A 374 -3.95 -2.49 -4.71
N GLY A 375 -2.86 -3.00 -5.24
CA GLY A 375 -2.00 -2.18 -6.06
C GLY A 375 -1.86 -2.71 -7.48
N GLU A 376 -1.83 -1.83 -8.45
CA GLU A 376 -1.55 -2.14 -9.84
C GLU A 376 -0.40 -1.26 -10.33
N LEU A 377 0.72 -1.88 -10.71
CA LEU A 377 1.81 -1.22 -11.37
C LEU A 377 1.58 -1.24 -12.87
N LYS A 378 1.46 -0.07 -13.47
CA LYS A 378 1.30 0.11 -14.92
C LYS A 378 2.60 0.60 -15.53
N LEU A 379 3.08 -0.14 -16.51
CA LEU A 379 4.27 0.19 -17.30
C LEU A 379 3.86 0.42 -18.74
N GLY A 380 4.44 1.42 -19.37
CA GLY A 380 4.16 1.70 -20.78
C GLY A 380 4.47 3.14 -21.14
N GLU A 381 3.95 3.60 -22.26
CA GLU A 381 4.02 4.99 -22.67
C GLU A 381 3.01 5.81 -21.86
N ILE A 382 3.40 6.20 -20.65
CA ILE A 382 2.51 6.87 -19.70
C ILE A 382 2.64 8.38 -19.83
N PRO A 383 1.54 9.11 -20.03
CA PRO A 383 1.57 10.57 -20.04
C PRO A 383 2.09 11.10 -18.70
N ARG A 384 2.91 12.15 -18.76
CA ARG A 384 3.37 12.81 -17.53
C ARG A 384 2.19 13.46 -16.80
N PRO A 385 2.28 13.62 -15.47
CA PRO A 385 1.21 14.27 -14.70
C PRO A 385 0.86 15.68 -15.18
N GLU A 386 1.82 16.38 -15.75
CA GLU A 386 1.65 17.73 -16.29
C GLU A 386 1.05 17.75 -17.70
N GLY A 387 1.13 16.62 -18.42
CA GLY A 387 0.81 16.57 -19.86
C GLY A 387 -0.47 15.86 -20.24
N TYR A 388 -0.85 14.81 -19.54
CA TYR A 388 -2.17 14.42 -19.36
C TYR A 388 -2.80 13.25 -19.99
N TYR A 389 -3.46 13.38 -20.99
CA TYR A 389 -4.35 12.44 -21.62
C TYR A 389 -3.99 12.20 -23.06
N PHE A 390 -2.91 12.86 -23.52
CA PHE A 390 -2.54 12.84 -24.92
C PHE A 390 -1.13 12.32 -25.09
N LEU A 391 -0.98 11.38 -26.00
CA LEU A 391 0.30 10.91 -26.50
C LEU A 391 0.59 11.63 -27.81
N PRO A 392 1.75 12.21 -28.00
CA PRO A 392 2.06 13.00 -29.17
C PRO A 392 2.12 12.15 -30.46
N ALA A 393 1.91 12.78 -31.59
CA ALA A 393 2.27 12.23 -32.89
C ALA A 393 3.79 11.99 -32.98
N GLY A 394 4.20 11.12 -33.90
CA GLY A 394 5.61 10.78 -34.12
C GLY A 394 5.97 9.40 -33.55
N LYS A 395 7.26 9.21 -33.36
CA LYS A 395 7.83 7.93 -32.93
C LYS A 395 8.15 7.97 -31.42
N PHE A 396 7.75 6.92 -30.72
CA PHE A 396 8.13 6.64 -29.34
C PHE A 396 8.85 5.29 -29.30
N GLU A 397 9.91 5.21 -28.52
CA GLU A 397 10.66 3.98 -28.29
C GLU A 397 10.94 3.81 -26.79
N CYS A 398 10.83 2.58 -26.32
CA CYS A 398 11.11 2.22 -24.95
C CYS A 398 11.73 0.83 -24.88
N GLU A 399 12.70 0.68 -23.99
CA GLU A 399 13.23 -0.62 -23.62
C GLU A 399 12.92 -0.87 -22.14
N LEU A 400 12.30 -2.00 -21.82
CA LEU A 400 12.02 -2.48 -20.46
C LEU A 400 12.82 -3.74 -20.20
N GLU A 401 13.48 -3.79 -19.07
CA GLU A 401 14.20 -4.96 -18.60
C GLU A 401 13.63 -5.41 -17.24
N PHE A 402 13.36 -6.71 -17.13
CA PHE A 402 12.86 -7.37 -15.92
C PHE A 402 13.92 -8.36 -15.44
N THR A 403 14.43 -8.16 -14.24
CA THR A 403 15.45 -9.00 -13.62
C THR A 403 15.09 -9.32 -12.18
N LEU A 404 15.62 -10.39 -11.62
CA LEU A 404 15.49 -10.65 -10.19
C LEU A 404 16.37 -9.68 -9.39
N ALA A 405 15.85 -9.25 -8.24
CA ALA A 405 16.58 -8.45 -7.27
C ALA A 405 16.54 -9.11 -5.88
N ARG A 406 17.62 -8.93 -5.12
CA ARG A 406 17.71 -9.34 -3.73
C ARG A 406 18.16 -8.17 -2.88
N PRO A 407 17.74 -8.10 -1.60
CA PRO A 407 18.25 -7.09 -0.70
C PRO A 407 19.78 -7.17 -0.60
N ALA A 408 20.44 -6.05 -0.88
CA ALA A 408 21.89 -5.95 -0.80
C ALA A 408 22.32 -5.58 0.62
N VAL A 409 22.10 -6.48 1.59
CA VAL A 409 22.50 -6.29 2.98
C VAL A 409 23.91 -6.80 3.17
N ALA A 410 24.83 -5.92 3.55
CA ALA A 410 26.19 -6.31 3.95
C ALA A 410 26.15 -6.90 5.37
N LEU A 411 26.55 -8.16 5.51
CA LEU A 411 26.54 -8.86 6.79
C LEU A 411 27.94 -9.06 7.35
N ALA A 412 28.04 -9.13 8.67
CA ALA A 412 29.29 -9.44 9.37
C ALA A 412 29.71 -10.90 9.14
N ALA A 413 31.00 -11.16 9.17
CA ALA A 413 31.51 -12.53 9.19
C ALA A 413 30.97 -13.26 10.43
N GLY A 414 30.55 -14.51 10.26
CA GLY A 414 29.96 -15.30 11.35
C GLY A 414 28.47 -15.06 11.61
N THR A 415 27.77 -14.29 10.76
CA THR A 415 26.31 -14.20 10.81
C THR A 415 25.67 -15.58 10.71
N PRO A 416 24.78 -15.98 11.64
CA PRO A 416 24.11 -17.28 11.59
C PRO A 416 23.32 -17.46 10.28
N ALA A 417 23.34 -18.65 9.72
CA ALA A 417 22.70 -18.95 8.46
C ALA A 417 21.18 -18.61 8.43
N PRO A 418 20.38 -18.90 9.49
CA PRO A 418 18.98 -18.51 9.52
C PRO A 418 18.78 -16.99 9.44
N VAL A 419 19.63 -16.21 10.11
CA VAL A 419 19.59 -14.75 10.11
C VAL A 419 19.91 -14.19 8.72
N ALA A 420 20.97 -14.68 8.10
CA ALA A 420 21.34 -14.29 6.74
C ALA A 420 20.23 -14.61 5.73
N ALA A 421 19.66 -15.82 5.81
CA ALA A 421 18.56 -16.24 4.95
C ALA A 421 17.29 -15.40 5.14
N ALA A 422 16.93 -15.06 6.39
CA ALA A 422 15.76 -14.22 6.67
C ALA A 422 15.92 -12.80 6.08
N LEU A 423 17.10 -12.19 6.25
CA LEU A 423 17.38 -10.86 5.69
C LEU A 423 17.35 -10.86 4.17
N GLN A 424 17.86 -11.90 3.52
CA GLN A 424 17.83 -12.01 2.06
C GLN A 424 16.40 -12.21 1.51
N LYS A 425 15.61 -13.06 2.17
CA LYS A 425 14.27 -13.42 1.69
C LYS A 425 13.18 -12.42 2.06
N CYS A 426 13.30 -11.82 3.24
CA CYS A 426 12.23 -11.01 3.82
C CYS A 426 12.55 -9.52 3.92
N GLY A 427 13.76 -9.09 3.56
CA GLY A 427 14.16 -7.69 3.68
C GLY A 427 13.23 -6.75 2.91
N PHE A 428 12.84 -7.09 1.69
CA PHE A 428 11.86 -6.29 0.95
C PHE A 428 10.42 -6.47 1.46
N THR A 429 10.07 -7.64 1.99
CA THR A 429 8.75 -7.87 2.60
C THR A 429 8.52 -6.95 3.80
N ALA A 430 9.57 -6.66 4.55
CA ALA A 430 9.51 -5.74 5.70
C ALA A 430 9.22 -4.28 5.31
N LEU A 431 9.33 -3.94 4.03
CA LEU A 431 9.13 -2.59 3.50
C LEU A 431 7.82 -2.49 2.73
N THR A 432 6.71 -2.78 3.38
CA THR A 432 5.38 -2.70 2.77
C THR A 432 4.99 -1.24 2.55
N TYR A 433 5.42 -0.68 1.42
CA TYR A 433 5.24 0.71 1.07
C TYR A 433 4.20 0.90 -0.03
N ARG A 434 3.41 1.96 0.09
CA ARG A 434 2.39 2.34 -0.87
C ARG A 434 2.81 3.59 -1.65
N PRO A 435 3.20 3.42 -2.91
CA PRO A 435 3.65 4.56 -3.71
C PRO A 435 2.55 5.59 -4.01
N ASP A 436 1.29 5.19 -4.06
CA ASP A 436 0.16 6.09 -4.31
C ASP A 436 -0.05 7.11 -3.18
N THR A 437 0.20 6.69 -1.95
CA THR A 437 0.08 7.56 -0.77
C THR A 437 1.42 8.01 -0.21
N ALA A 438 2.53 7.45 -0.71
CA ALA A 438 3.87 7.66 -0.20
C ALA A 438 3.99 7.32 1.29
N THR A 439 3.45 6.17 1.71
CA THR A 439 3.42 5.74 3.10
C THR A 439 3.69 4.26 3.27
N PHE A 440 4.24 3.91 4.41
CA PHE A 440 4.23 2.53 4.87
C PHE A 440 2.80 2.08 5.22
N SER A 441 2.57 0.79 5.04
CA SER A 441 1.30 0.15 5.36
C SER A 441 1.55 -1.15 6.13
N ASN A 442 0.85 -1.34 7.24
CA ASN A 442 1.01 -2.56 8.02
C ASN A 442 0.32 -3.76 7.37
N ASN A 443 -0.89 -3.58 6.90
CA ASN A 443 -1.74 -4.68 6.42
C ASN A 443 -1.57 -4.93 4.92
N GLY A 444 -0.48 -5.57 4.51
CA GLY A 444 -0.29 -6.01 3.14
C GLY A 444 -0.43 -4.91 2.08
N ALA A 445 0.05 -3.72 2.37
CA ALA A 445 -0.04 -2.52 1.53
C ALA A 445 -1.47 -1.99 1.32
N SER A 446 -2.43 -2.36 2.17
CA SER A 446 -3.80 -1.90 2.03
C SER A 446 -4.02 -0.49 2.55
N MET A 447 -3.43 -0.13 3.68
CA MET A 447 -3.71 1.11 4.38
C MET A 447 -2.47 1.69 5.07
N HIS A 448 -2.45 3.01 5.17
CA HIS A 448 -1.49 3.69 6.04
C HIS A 448 -1.76 3.33 7.50
N CYS A 449 -0.72 2.86 8.18
CA CYS A 449 -0.82 2.42 9.57
C CYS A 449 0.43 2.83 10.35
N PRO A 450 0.53 4.09 10.77
CA PRO A 450 1.76 4.65 11.36
C PRO A 450 2.11 4.09 12.75
N ILE A 451 1.25 3.29 13.35
CA ILE A 451 1.47 2.67 14.66
C ILE A 451 2.73 1.79 14.73
N CYS A 452 3.20 1.29 13.58
CA CYS A 452 4.39 0.46 13.48
C CYS A 452 5.64 1.26 13.03
N MET A 453 5.61 2.59 13.11
CA MET A 453 6.71 3.45 12.62
C MET A 453 8.04 3.17 13.34
N ASP A 454 8.01 2.73 14.58
CA ASP A 454 9.18 2.31 15.33
C ASP A 454 9.87 1.05 14.74
N ASN A 455 9.11 0.14 14.15
CA ASN A 455 9.66 -1.03 13.44
C ASN A 455 10.27 -0.63 12.09
N TRP A 456 9.55 0.19 11.32
CA TRP A 456 10.05 0.63 10.01
C TRP A 456 11.29 1.51 10.13
N SER A 457 11.34 2.44 11.09
CA SER A 457 12.52 3.25 11.31
C SER A 457 13.74 2.40 11.66
N ALA A 458 13.56 1.42 12.53
CA ALA A 458 14.63 0.50 12.93
C ALA A 458 15.15 -0.36 11.75
N ILE A 459 14.32 -0.70 10.79
CA ILE A 459 14.71 -1.46 9.59
C ILE A 459 15.33 -0.52 8.55
N THR A 460 14.64 0.55 8.18
CA THR A 460 15.03 1.42 7.07
C THR A 460 16.33 2.16 7.27
N THR A 461 16.58 2.60 8.49
CA THR A 461 17.87 3.27 8.85
C THR A 461 19.09 2.34 8.77
N ARG A 462 18.87 1.01 8.64
CA ARG A 462 19.93 -0.01 8.61
C ARG A 462 20.05 -0.75 7.28
N MET A 463 19.02 -0.70 6.42
CA MET A 463 19.03 -1.43 5.15
C MET A 463 19.90 -0.78 4.06
N GLY A 464 20.05 0.54 4.07
CA GLY A 464 20.85 1.23 3.07
C GLY A 464 20.14 1.41 1.72
N ARG A 465 20.91 1.31 0.63
CA ARG A 465 20.42 1.58 -0.72
C ARG A 465 19.64 0.39 -1.28
N LEU A 466 18.44 0.66 -1.76
CA LEU A 466 17.55 -0.31 -2.40
C LEU A 466 17.70 -0.30 -3.93
N LEU A 467 17.80 0.89 -4.51
CA LEU A 467 17.95 1.17 -5.94
C LEU A 467 18.99 2.29 -6.14
N PRO A 468 19.51 2.51 -7.34
CA PRO A 468 20.45 3.59 -7.59
C PRO A 468 19.97 4.99 -7.14
N ASN A 469 18.66 5.21 -7.22
CA ASN A 469 17.99 6.48 -6.87
C ASN A 469 17.13 6.40 -5.59
N LEU A 470 17.21 5.32 -4.80
CA LEU A 470 16.36 5.11 -3.62
C LEU A 470 17.13 4.46 -2.48
N HIS A 471 17.15 5.10 -1.32
CA HIS A 471 17.56 4.50 -0.06
C HIS A 471 16.33 4.07 0.76
N ALA A 472 16.47 3.05 1.60
CA ALA A 472 15.36 2.62 2.45
C ALA A 472 14.84 3.74 3.36
N VAL A 473 15.74 4.60 3.82
CA VAL A 473 15.39 5.77 4.66
C VAL A 473 14.58 6.84 3.93
N ASP A 474 14.60 6.88 2.59
CA ASP A 474 13.74 7.78 1.81
C ASP A 474 12.26 7.40 1.96
N LEU A 475 11.97 6.09 2.04
CA LEU A 475 10.61 5.60 2.29
C LEU A 475 10.12 6.00 3.69
N LEU A 476 11.02 5.99 4.68
CA LEU A 476 10.70 6.49 6.02
C LEU A 476 10.43 7.98 6.01
N ARG A 477 11.26 8.77 5.33
CA ARG A 477 11.06 10.21 5.16
C ARG A 477 9.68 10.51 4.57
N ASP A 478 9.32 9.88 3.46
CA ASP A 478 8.05 10.09 2.79
C ASP A 478 6.85 9.80 3.72
N SER A 479 6.94 8.73 4.50
CA SER A 479 5.90 8.38 5.47
C SER A 479 5.81 9.38 6.63
N LEU A 480 6.94 9.90 7.11
CA LEU A 480 6.98 10.94 8.13
C LEU A 480 6.45 12.27 7.62
N GLU A 481 6.78 12.66 6.39
CA GLU A 481 6.23 13.85 5.75
C GLU A 481 4.71 13.77 5.66
N ARG A 482 4.17 12.62 5.25
CA ARG A 482 2.72 12.41 5.21
C ARG A 482 2.08 12.50 6.58
N TRP A 483 2.69 11.95 7.60
CA TRP A 483 2.23 12.10 8.98
C TRP A 483 2.24 13.56 9.44
N LEU A 484 3.32 14.31 9.17
CA LEU A 484 3.48 15.71 9.56
C LEU A 484 2.54 16.66 8.79
N GLU A 485 2.25 16.35 7.53
CA GLU A 485 1.37 17.17 6.67
C GLU A 485 -0.09 17.16 7.11
N GLY A 486 -0.54 16.11 7.75
CA GLY A 486 -1.97 15.96 7.97
C GLY A 486 -2.40 15.30 9.23
N GLY A 487 -1.51 14.98 10.08
CA GLY A 487 -1.90 14.37 11.31
C GLY A 487 -1.68 12.88 11.37
N GLN A 488 -2.03 12.38 12.49
CA GLN A 488 -1.79 11.03 12.90
C GLN A 488 -3.01 10.21 12.53
N GLY A 489 -2.90 9.47 11.50
CA GLY A 489 -3.95 8.51 11.23
C GLY A 489 -4.06 7.50 12.37
N TYR A 490 -5.27 7.24 12.75
CA TYR A 490 -5.62 6.00 13.36
C TYR A 490 -5.22 4.85 12.42
N THR A 491 -5.09 3.64 12.94
CA THR A 491 -4.74 2.44 12.19
C THR A 491 -5.59 2.15 10.96
N SER A 492 -6.81 2.67 10.90
CA SER A 492 -7.74 2.46 9.79
C SER A 492 -7.28 3.04 8.44
N GLY A 493 -6.29 3.91 8.42
CA GLY A 493 -5.81 4.55 7.19
C GLY A 493 -6.83 5.45 6.47
N ASN A 494 -7.97 5.71 7.08
CA ASN A 494 -9.04 6.51 6.48
C ASN A 494 -8.59 7.93 6.12
N ILE A 495 -7.60 8.42 6.82
CA ILE A 495 -7.04 9.74 6.64
C ILE A 495 -6.46 9.94 5.27
N LEU A 496 -5.77 8.96 4.72
CA LEU A 496 -5.15 9.07 3.40
C LEU A 496 -6.08 8.70 2.26
N GLN A 497 -7.18 8.00 2.52
CA GLN A 497 -8.10 7.59 1.46
C GLN A 497 -8.74 8.77 0.75
N HIS A 498 -8.85 9.91 1.42
CA HIS A 498 -9.47 11.13 0.92
C HIS A 498 -8.49 12.29 0.75
N GLY A 499 -7.20 12.08 0.98
CA GLY A 499 -6.22 13.15 0.93
C GLY A 499 -6.40 14.19 2.04
N VAL A 500 -7.29 13.94 2.99
CA VAL A 500 -7.55 14.77 4.16
C VAL A 500 -7.02 14.09 5.39
N PHE A 501 -6.21 14.80 6.12
CA PHE A 501 -5.75 14.34 7.40
C PHE A 501 -6.67 14.92 8.48
N HIS A 502 -7.28 14.02 9.21
CA HIS A 502 -8.06 14.38 10.37
C HIS A 502 -7.23 14.13 11.61
N GLU A 503 -7.14 15.10 12.48
CA GLU A 503 -6.69 14.83 13.84
C GLU A 503 -7.73 13.93 14.51
N ALA A 504 -7.41 12.65 14.60
CA ALA A 504 -8.24 11.76 15.38
C ALA A 504 -7.96 12.04 16.86
N GLU A 505 -8.96 12.51 17.57
CA GLU A 505 -8.87 12.65 19.02
C GLU A 505 -8.68 11.30 19.72
N ASP A 506 -9.05 10.23 19.04
CA ASP A 506 -9.13 8.85 19.53
C ASP A 506 -8.02 7.93 19.02
N GLU A 507 -6.91 8.49 18.54
CA GLU A 507 -5.79 7.67 18.12
C GLU A 507 -5.17 6.87 19.27
N TYR A 508 -4.51 5.78 18.91
CA TYR A 508 -3.69 5.05 19.87
C TYR A 508 -2.56 5.93 20.41
N LEU A 509 -2.28 5.82 21.71
CA LEU A 509 -1.12 6.48 22.33
C LEU A 509 0.17 6.08 21.61
N LEU A 510 0.28 4.82 21.22
CA LEU A 510 1.44 4.28 20.53
C LEU A 510 1.71 4.97 19.20
N THR A 511 0.68 5.39 18.46
CA THR A 511 0.86 6.00 17.13
C THR A 511 1.76 7.22 17.18
N GLY A 512 1.46 8.18 18.06
CA GLY A 512 2.29 9.38 18.22
C GLY A 512 3.68 9.07 18.75
N ALA A 513 3.79 8.18 19.73
CA ALA A 513 5.07 7.75 20.29
C ALA A 513 5.97 7.06 19.24
N ALA A 514 5.40 6.14 18.43
CA ALA A 514 6.14 5.44 17.37
C ALA A 514 6.57 6.39 16.24
N CYS A 515 5.71 7.34 15.84
CA CYS A 515 6.05 8.35 14.83
C CYS A 515 7.13 9.31 15.31
N LEU A 516 7.10 9.76 16.57
CA LEU A 516 8.16 10.59 17.16
C LEU A 516 9.49 9.83 17.27
N LEU A 517 9.44 8.54 17.57
CA LEU A 517 10.66 7.72 17.56
C LEU A 517 11.20 7.59 16.14
N GLY A 518 10.35 7.29 15.16
CA GLY A 518 10.72 7.23 13.75
C GLY A 518 11.32 8.54 13.24
N LEU A 519 10.74 9.68 13.65
CA LEU A 519 11.26 11.01 13.37
C LEU A 519 12.66 11.21 13.95
N GLY A 520 12.85 10.86 15.22
CA GLY A 520 14.16 10.97 15.87
C GLY A 520 15.23 10.13 15.18
N GLU A 521 14.93 8.88 14.86
CA GLU A 521 15.84 7.98 14.14
C GLU A 521 16.13 8.45 12.70
N TYR A 522 15.14 9.00 11.99
CA TYR A 522 15.34 9.62 10.69
C TYR A 522 16.29 10.82 10.79
N LEU A 523 16.03 11.74 11.71
CA LEU A 523 16.85 12.93 11.91
C LEU A 523 18.30 12.59 12.29
N GLN A 524 18.48 11.59 13.14
CA GLN A 524 19.80 11.12 13.55
C GLN A 524 20.59 10.51 12.38
N HIS A 525 19.88 9.86 11.44
CA HIS A 525 20.52 9.10 10.37
C HIS A 525 20.70 9.90 9.07
N SER A 526 19.70 10.67 8.67
CA SER A 526 19.64 11.33 7.36
C SER A 526 19.02 12.72 7.39
N GLY A 527 18.60 13.19 8.56
CA GLY A 527 17.95 14.49 8.70
C GLY A 527 18.88 15.65 8.36
N THR A 528 18.33 16.64 7.65
CA THR A 528 19.04 17.88 7.34
C THR A 528 18.38 19.07 8.05
N ALA A 529 19.15 20.10 8.35
CA ALA A 529 18.62 21.34 8.92
C ALA A 529 17.61 22.03 7.98
N ALA A 530 17.71 21.80 6.67
CA ALA A 530 16.76 22.32 5.69
C ALA A 530 15.38 21.61 5.81
N TRP A 531 15.38 20.29 5.83
CA TRP A 531 14.16 19.51 6.03
C TRP A 531 13.51 19.81 7.39
N LEU A 532 14.31 19.88 8.44
CA LEU A 532 13.81 20.19 9.78
C LEU A 532 13.16 21.59 9.84
N ARG A 533 13.72 22.59 9.16
CA ARG A 533 13.09 23.94 9.09
C ARG A 533 11.73 23.90 8.39
N GLU A 534 11.59 23.12 7.34
CA GLU A 534 10.33 22.98 6.59
C GLU A 534 9.21 22.40 7.47
N TYR A 535 9.52 21.38 8.24
CA TYR A 535 8.53 20.67 9.07
C TYR A 535 8.48 21.10 10.53
N ARG A 536 9.25 22.12 10.91
CA ARG A 536 9.45 22.55 12.31
C ARG A 536 8.15 22.76 13.09
N GLU A 537 7.19 23.47 12.51
CA GLU A 537 5.93 23.77 13.17
C GLU A 537 5.01 22.55 13.26
N ALA A 538 5.08 21.67 12.28
CA ALA A 538 4.35 20.42 12.33
C ALA A 538 4.91 19.51 13.44
N ILE A 539 6.24 19.42 13.57
CA ILE A 539 6.90 18.67 14.64
C ILE A 539 6.53 19.22 16.02
N ARG A 540 6.54 20.57 16.17
CA ARG A 540 6.13 21.23 17.43
C ARG A 540 4.72 20.81 17.82
N ARG A 541 3.76 20.89 16.89
CA ARG A 541 2.36 20.48 17.14
C ARG A 541 2.24 19.03 17.60
N GLN A 542 3.03 18.13 17.03
CA GLN A 542 3.02 16.71 17.44
C GLN A 542 3.58 16.50 18.84
N LEU A 543 4.67 17.20 19.19
CA LEU A 543 5.22 17.16 20.55
C LEU A 543 4.23 17.71 21.57
N GLU A 544 3.63 18.86 21.31
CA GLU A 544 2.60 19.46 22.15
C GLU A 544 1.36 18.57 22.29
N LYS A 545 0.95 17.89 21.21
CA LYS A 545 -0.16 16.94 21.22
C LYS A 545 0.12 15.78 22.16
N MET A 546 1.33 15.22 22.08
CA MET A 546 1.72 14.13 22.99
C MET A 546 1.85 14.61 24.43
N GLN A 547 2.36 15.84 24.67
CA GLN A 547 2.46 16.41 26.01
C GLN A 547 1.10 16.62 26.65
N ARG A 548 0.09 17.01 25.87
CA ARG A 548 -1.31 17.12 26.36
C ARG A 548 -1.94 15.78 26.77
N ARG A 549 -1.30 14.65 26.47
CA ARG A 549 -1.72 13.32 26.92
C ARG A 549 -1.23 12.95 28.31
N ASP A 550 -0.32 13.73 28.91
CA ASP A 550 0.02 13.67 30.33
C ASP A 550 -1.03 14.43 31.12
N LEU A 551 -2.09 13.71 31.54
CA LEU A 551 -3.29 14.35 32.11
C LEU A 551 -3.18 14.66 33.60
N ASP A 552 -2.29 13.96 34.31
CA ASP A 552 -2.09 14.16 35.75
C ASP A 552 -0.70 14.78 36.10
N GLY A 553 0.11 15.07 35.09
CA GLY A 553 1.36 15.81 35.22
C GLY A 553 2.51 14.99 35.82
N ASP A 554 2.49 13.66 35.65
CA ASP A 554 3.56 12.78 36.11
C ASP A 554 4.56 12.37 35.01
N GLY A 555 4.42 12.95 33.81
CA GLY A 555 5.27 12.70 32.67
C GLY A 555 4.90 11.46 31.87
N LEU A 556 3.97 10.63 32.33
CA LEU A 556 3.44 9.48 31.59
C LEU A 556 2.23 9.92 30.76
N ILE A 557 2.11 9.40 29.56
CA ILE A 557 0.93 9.66 28.73
C ILE A 557 -0.20 8.68 29.03
N GLU A 558 -1.44 9.20 28.97
CA GLU A 558 -2.65 8.45 29.22
C GLU A 558 -3.60 8.41 28.05
N SER A 559 -4.39 7.33 28.01
CA SER A 559 -5.60 7.27 27.23
C SER A 559 -6.76 7.96 27.95
N ARG A 560 -7.63 8.62 27.22
CA ARG A 560 -8.91 9.09 27.77
C ARG A 560 -9.85 7.93 28.17
N PHE A 561 -9.58 6.72 27.71
CA PHE A 561 -10.24 5.50 28.17
C PHE A 561 -9.60 5.05 29.49
N ARG A 562 -10.22 5.41 30.57
CA ARG A 562 -9.60 5.34 31.89
C ARG A 562 -9.55 3.96 32.51
N THR A 563 -10.44 3.06 32.14
CA THR A 563 -10.59 1.77 32.83
C THR A 563 -9.77 0.66 32.24
N GLY A 564 -9.33 0.79 30.99
CA GLY A 564 -8.75 -0.33 30.27
C GLY A 564 -9.74 -1.46 29.96
N VAL A 565 -10.95 -1.38 30.47
CA VAL A 565 -12.00 -2.31 30.10
C VAL A 565 -12.64 -1.80 28.83
N SER A 566 -12.51 -2.54 27.76
CA SER A 566 -13.17 -2.15 26.55
C SER A 566 -14.63 -2.54 26.60
N GLY A 567 -15.46 -1.54 26.56
CA GLY A 567 -16.80 -1.75 26.08
C GLY A 567 -16.79 -2.03 24.58
N THR A 568 -17.95 -2.33 24.04
CA THR A 568 -18.17 -2.53 22.63
C THR A 568 -17.61 -1.37 21.82
N GLY A 569 -16.75 -1.66 20.85
CA GLY A 569 -16.15 -0.65 19.95
C GLY A 569 -15.08 0.20 20.59
N GLN A 570 -14.52 -0.21 21.71
CA GLN A 570 -13.47 0.51 22.35
C GLN A 570 -12.12 0.29 21.69
N TRP A 571 -11.34 1.33 21.76
CA TRP A 571 -10.00 1.42 21.21
C TRP A 571 -8.97 1.04 22.27
N SER A 572 -8.04 0.16 21.94
CA SER A 572 -6.84 -0.04 22.72
C SER A 572 -5.91 1.18 22.63
N THR A 573 -5.01 1.33 23.57
CA THR A 573 -3.98 2.38 23.55
C THR A 573 -2.77 2.04 22.70
N CYS A 574 -2.62 0.78 22.34
CA CYS A 574 -1.48 0.28 21.59
C CYS A 574 -1.88 -0.72 20.49
N TRP A 575 -0.90 -1.31 19.87
CA TRP A 575 -1.04 -2.28 18.78
C TRP A 575 -1.87 -3.51 19.15
N PHE A 576 -1.92 -3.88 20.44
CA PHE A 576 -2.79 -4.93 20.95
C PHE A 576 -4.24 -4.42 21.07
N ASP A 577 -4.90 -4.27 19.94
CA ASP A 577 -6.16 -3.58 19.75
C ASP A 577 -7.40 -4.27 20.37
N VAL A 578 -7.31 -5.56 20.67
CA VAL A 578 -8.38 -6.31 21.33
C VAL A 578 -8.11 -6.54 22.83
N VAL A 579 -7.02 -6.02 23.35
CA VAL A 579 -6.69 -6.03 24.78
C VAL A 579 -6.89 -4.62 25.33
N SER A 580 -7.58 -4.52 26.46
CA SER A 580 -7.98 -3.25 27.04
C SER A 580 -6.83 -2.51 27.76
N PHE A 581 -5.75 -2.25 27.02
CA PHE A 581 -4.68 -1.40 27.51
C PHE A 581 -5.19 0.01 27.77
N GLY A 582 -5.69 0.28 28.95
CA GLY A 582 -6.32 1.54 29.26
C GLY A 582 -5.61 2.32 30.36
N TRP A 583 -5.92 3.63 30.48
CA TRP A 583 -5.31 4.68 31.26
C TRP A 583 -3.82 4.84 30.94
N LYS A 584 -2.91 4.34 31.78
CA LYS A 584 -1.47 4.38 31.54
C LYS A 584 -0.98 3.06 30.94
N ASP A 585 -0.53 3.12 29.71
CA ASP A 585 0.01 1.99 28.94
C ASP A 585 1.54 1.95 29.07
N ALA A 586 2.06 0.86 29.58
CA ALA A 586 3.50 0.70 29.80
C ALA A 586 4.28 0.65 28.47
N PHE A 587 3.72 0.02 27.43
CA PHE A 587 4.41 -0.12 26.15
C PHE A 587 4.57 1.22 25.41
N SER A 588 3.47 1.96 25.24
CA SER A 588 3.49 3.26 24.54
C SER A 588 4.39 4.26 25.26
N ASN A 589 4.38 4.27 26.60
CA ASN A 589 5.25 5.12 27.40
C ASN A 589 6.75 4.74 27.26
N ALA A 590 7.07 3.46 27.08
CA ALA A 590 8.45 3.03 26.81
C ALA A 590 8.95 3.52 25.44
N ILE A 591 8.12 3.44 24.42
CA ILE A 591 8.44 3.95 23.07
C ILE A 591 8.61 5.48 23.10
N LEU A 592 7.67 6.19 23.77
CA LEU A 592 7.77 7.65 23.95
C LEU A 592 9.06 8.07 24.65
N TYR A 593 9.44 7.39 25.73
CA TYR A 593 10.69 7.68 26.44
C TYR A 593 11.90 7.67 25.50
N ARG A 594 12.01 6.62 24.68
CA ARG A 594 13.08 6.53 23.69
C ARG A 594 13.00 7.64 22.65
N ALA A 595 11.80 7.97 22.16
CA ALA A 595 11.60 9.06 21.22
C ALA A 595 12.07 10.41 21.79
N LEU A 596 11.67 10.74 23.02
CA LEU A 596 12.08 11.96 23.70
C LEU A 596 13.61 12.07 23.86
N ARG A 597 14.27 10.97 24.23
CA ARG A 597 15.72 10.95 24.36
C ARG A 597 16.44 11.17 23.03
N VAL A 598 16.02 10.47 21.97
CA VAL A 598 16.65 10.61 20.65
C VAL A 598 16.45 12.03 20.12
N LEU A 599 15.23 12.57 20.24
CA LEU A 599 14.93 13.94 19.81
C LEU A 599 15.68 15.00 20.62
N ALA A 600 15.78 14.85 21.94
CA ALA A 600 16.58 15.75 22.78
C ALA A 600 18.06 15.80 22.37
N GLU A 601 18.62 14.70 21.92
CA GLU A 601 20.00 14.59 21.48
C GLU A 601 20.21 15.17 20.07
N VAL A 602 19.31 14.91 19.10
CA VAL A 602 19.56 15.23 17.69
C VAL A 602 19.15 16.64 17.30
N LEU A 603 18.05 17.18 17.86
CA LEU A 603 17.50 18.47 17.46
C LEU A 603 18.46 19.66 17.65
N PRO A 604 19.26 19.76 18.73
CA PRO A 604 20.22 20.84 18.89
C PRO A 604 21.26 20.89 17.79
N GLY A 605 21.80 19.74 17.38
CA GLY A 605 22.78 19.60 16.30
C GLY A 605 22.26 20.05 14.92
N LEU A 606 20.93 20.04 14.73
CA LEU A 606 20.26 20.49 13.50
C LEU A 606 19.74 21.93 13.59
N GLY A 607 20.08 22.67 14.65
CA GLY A 607 19.68 24.07 14.82
C GLY A 607 18.26 24.29 15.35
N ALA A 608 17.68 23.30 16.04
CA ALA A 608 16.34 23.34 16.61
C ALA A 608 16.35 23.13 18.15
N ALA A 609 17.25 23.79 18.84
CA ALA A 609 17.39 23.70 20.29
C ALA A 609 16.11 24.09 21.06
N ASP A 610 15.26 24.97 20.49
CA ASP A 610 13.96 25.32 21.06
C ASP A 610 12.94 24.17 21.02
N LEU A 611 12.99 23.32 20.00
CA LEU A 611 12.15 22.11 19.94
C LEU A 611 12.62 21.03 20.94
N SER A 612 13.89 21.00 21.27
CA SER A 612 14.43 20.07 22.26
C SER A 612 14.29 20.55 23.70
N ALA A 613 13.91 21.83 23.89
CA ALA A 613 13.74 22.39 25.23
C ALA A 613 12.67 21.61 26.03
N GLY A 614 13.04 21.14 27.21
CA GLY A 614 12.16 20.35 28.08
C GLY A 614 12.02 18.86 27.74
N LEU A 615 12.46 18.40 26.56
CA LEU A 615 12.32 16.97 26.21
C LEU A 615 13.15 16.04 27.11
N ALA A 616 14.35 16.47 27.47
CA ALA A 616 15.20 15.72 28.39
C ALA A 616 14.59 15.66 29.80
N ASP A 617 14.01 16.77 30.27
CA ASP A 617 13.33 16.85 31.57
C ASP A 617 12.08 15.97 31.57
N TRP A 618 11.29 16.02 30.52
CA TRP A 618 10.11 15.15 30.34
C TRP A 618 10.53 13.67 30.33
N ALA A 619 11.56 13.30 29.58
CA ALA A 619 12.08 11.93 29.58
C ALA A 619 12.57 11.50 30.99
N ALA A 620 13.24 12.39 31.73
CA ALA A 620 13.69 12.12 33.10
C ALA A 620 12.51 11.94 34.08
N GLU A 621 11.45 12.73 33.93
CA GLU A 621 10.24 12.62 34.72
C GLU A 621 9.49 11.34 34.42
N LEU A 622 9.26 11.03 33.14
CA LEU A 622 8.67 9.77 32.68
C LEU A 622 9.43 8.57 33.28
N ARG A 623 10.78 8.55 33.17
CA ARG A 623 11.61 7.46 33.70
C ARG A 623 11.43 7.31 35.21
N ARG A 624 11.40 8.44 35.95
CA ARG A 624 11.25 8.43 37.41
C ARG A 624 9.94 7.79 37.85
N ASN A 625 8.86 8.06 37.11
CA ASN A 625 7.50 7.61 37.45
C ASN A 625 7.14 6.27 36.79
N TYR A 626 7.89 5.81 35.79
CA TYR A 626 7.57 4.60 35.04
C TYR A 626 7.55 3.33 35.91
N ARG A 627 8.66 3.09 36.62
CA ARG A 627 8.75 1.92 37.50
C ARG A 627 7.72 1.92 38.62
N PRO A 628 7.54 2.98 39.42
CA PRO A 628 6.49 3.04 40.45
C PRO A 628 5.08 2.77 39.92
N THR A 629 4.83 3.15 38.67
CA THR A 629 3.51 2.98 38.03
C THR A 629 3.26 1.55 37.56
N PHE A 630 4.25 0.88 36.98
CA PHE A 630 4.04 -0.39 36.29
C PHE A 630 4.65 -1.62 36.98
N PHE A 631 5.59 -1.46 37.91
CA PHE A 631 6.20 -2.62 38.54
C PHE A 631 5.23 -3.35 39.45
N ASN A 632 5.08 -4.66 39.23
CA ASN A 632 4.30 -5.54 40.08
C ASN A 632 5.24 -6.25 41.07
N PRO A 633 5.19 -5.92 42.38
CA PRO A 633 6.05 -6.54 43.38
C PRO A 633 5.75 -8.04 43.61
N GLU A 634 4.54 -8.50 43.28
CA GLU A 634 4.18 -9.91 43.45
C GLU A 634 4.84 -10.79 42.41
N THR A 635 4.93 -10.30 41.17
CA THR A 635 5.54 -11.05 40.06
C THR A 635 7.01 -10.71 39.85
N GLY A 636 7.40 -9.49 40.22
CA GLY A 636 8.77 -8.98 40.09
C GLY A 636 9.13 -8.56 38.67
N TRP A 637 8.12 -8.19 37.82
CA TRP A 637 8.27 -7.57 36.51
C TRP A 637 7.22 -6.48 36.28
N LEU A 638 7.16 -5.89 35.09
CA LEU A 638 6.25 -4.82 34.76
C LEU A 638 4.92 -5.38 34.25
N ALA A 639 3.82 -4.81 34.75
CA ALA A 639 2.47 -5.02 34.21
C ALA A 639 2.29 -4.37 32.82
N GLY A 640 1.25 -4.76 32.08
CA GLY A 640 0.91 -4.18 30.79
C GLY A 640 0.41 -2.74 30.90
N TRP A 641 -0.46 -2.49 31.90
CA TRP A 641 -1.02 -1.16 32.13
C TRP A 641 -1.50 -0.99 33.59
N ARG A 642 -1.73 0.26 33.92
CA ARG A 642 -2.43 0.66 35.14
C ARG A 642 -3.72 1.38 34.76
N CYS A 643 -4.87 0.89 35.25
CA CYS A 643 -6.14 1.52 34.97
C CYS A 643 -6.42 2.71 35.90
N ALA A 644 -7.48 3.48 35.59
CA ALA A 644 -7.86 4.67 36.37
C ALA A 644 -8.27 4.37 37.83
N GLU A 645 -8.69 3.15 38.12
CA GLU A 645 -8.94 2.67 39.49
C GLU A 645 -7.65 2.26 40.22
N ASN A 646 -6.48 2.60 39.66
CA ASN A 646 -5.16 2.33 40.23
C ASN A 646 -4.82 0.82 40.33
N LYS A 647 -5.47 -0.03 39.53
CA LYS A 647 -5.20 -1.46 39.48
C LYS A 647 -4.16 -1.76 38.41
N LEU A 648 -3.21 -2.66 38.72
CA LEU A 648 -2.27 -3.23 37.76
C LEU A 648 -2.91 -4.39 37.00
N HIS A 649 -2.73 -4.39 35.68
CA HIS A 649 -3.13 -5.47 34.82
C HIS A 649 -1.91 -6.17 34.26
N ASP A 650 -1.58 -7.29 34.87
CA ASP A 650 -0.35 -8.03 34.63
C ASP A 650 -0.66 -9.45 34.14
N TYR A 651 -0.29 -9.72 32.88
CA TYR A 651 -0.46 -11.02 32.23
C TYR A 651 0.87 -11.55 31.68
N ALA A 652 2.00 -11.14 32.31
CA ALA A 652 3.35 -11.49 31.92
C ALA A 652 3.65 -11.15 30.45
N PHE A 653 3.53 -9.87 30.08
CA PHE A 653 3.76 -9.39 28.72
C PHE A 653 5.26 -9.36 28.39
N LEU A 654 5.66 -10.15 27.40
CA LEU A 654 7.06 -10.23 26.95
C LEU A 654 7.49 -8.93 26.26
N PHE A 655 6.67 -8.40 25.34
CA PHE A 655 7.02 -7.21 24.55
C PHE A 655 7.04 -5.92 25.40
N VAL A 656 6.16 -5.78 26.36
CA VAL A 656 6.12 -4.64 27.29
C VAL A 656 7.42 -4.55 28.10
N ASN A 657 7.76 -5.63 28.76
CA ASN A 657 9.01 -5.70 29.54
C ASN A 657 10.23 -5.57 28.64
N GLY A 658 10.19 -6.18 27.47
CA GLY A 658 11.22 -6.08 26.46
C GLY A 658 11.45 -4.63 25.99
N ALA A 659 10.41 -3.88 25.73
CA ALA A 659 10.49 -2.47 25.35
C ALA A 659 11.05 -1.61 26.49
N ALA A 660 10.54 -1.75 27.69
CA ALA A 660 11.02 -0.99 28.85
C ALA A 660 12.52 -1.17 29.10
N VAL A 661 13.00 -2.41 28.98
CA VAL A 661 14.44 -2.74 29.14
C VAL A 661 15.24 -2.20 27.96
N SER A 662 14.85 -2.49 26.73
CA SER A 662 15.63 -2.09 25.55
C SER A 662 15.62 -0.59 25.27
N CYS A 663 14.61 0.15 25.76
CA CYS A 663 14.57 1.61 25.73
C CYS A 663 15.40 2.28 26.86
N GLY A 664 15.82 1.52 27.88
CA GLY A 664 16.66 2.02 28.96
C GLY A 664 15.89 2.72 30.10
N LEU A 665 14.64 2.31 30.33
CA LEU A 665 13.82 2.84 31.42
C LEU A 665 14.20 2.31 32.80
N LEU A 666 14.84 1.15 32.85
CA LEU A 666 15.24 0.47 34.08
C LEU A 666 16.77 0.47 34.25
N ASP A 667 17.23 0.37 35.49
CA ASP A 667 18.63 0.16 35.75
C ASP A 667 19.04 -1.27 35.35
N PHE A 668 20.32 -1.46 35.01
CA PHE A 668 20.81 -2.71 34.44
C PHE A 668 20.52 -3.94 35.31
N ASP A 669 20.80 -3.85 36.62
CA ASP A 669 20.60 -4.99 37.55
C ASP A 669 19.10 -5.36 37.70
N GLU A 670 18.25 -4.36 37.78
CA GLU A 670 16.81 -4.55 37.84
C GLU A 670 16.27 -5.13 36.51
N ALA A 671 16.66 -4.54 35.38
CA ALA A 671 16.30 -5.05 34.04
C ALA A 671 16.74 -6.51 33.89
N ARG A 672 17.96 -6.85 34.32
CA ARG A 672 18.44 -8.22 34.27
C ARG A 672 17.65 -9.17 35.17
N ALA A 673 17.26 -8.72 36.35
CA ALA A 673 16.43 -9.51 37.24
C ALA A 673 15.05 -9.80 36.64
N ILE A 674 14.41 -8.79 36.05
CA ILE A 674 13.12 -8.92 35.32
C ILE A 674 13.25 -9.91 34.16
N MET A 675 14.23 -9.72 33.29
CA MET A 675 14.41 -10.58 32.12
C MET A 675 14.70 -12.03 32.50
N LYS A 676 15.51 -12.27 33.54
CA LYS A 676 15.72 -13.63 34.06
C LYS A 676 14.44 -14.28 34.57
N ARG A 677 13.62 -13.54 35.31
CA ARG A 677 12.34 -14.07 35.81
C ARG A 677 11.37 -14.38 34.67
N LEU A 678 11.23 -13.49 33.69
CA LEU A 678 10.39 -13.73 32.52
C LEU A 678 10.91 -14.92 31.70
N TRP A 679 12.23 -15.05 31.52
CA TRP A 679 12.81 -16.22 30.85
C TRP A 679 12.50 -17.52 31.61
N GLN A 680 12.59 -17.52 32.91
CA GLN A 680 12.16 -18.66 33.75
C GLN A 680 10.67 -18.95 33.58
N GLU A 681 9.85 -17.90 33.51
CA GLU A 681 8.40 -18.03 33.31
C GLU A 681 8.05 -18.62 31.96
N THR A 682 8.77 -18.26 30.87
CA THR A 682 8.58 -18.91 29.54
C THR A 682 8.82 -20.42 29.61
N ARG A 683 9.79 -20.84 30.44
CA ARG A 683 10.08 -22.27 30.66
C ARG A 683 9.00 -22.93 31.53
N ARG A 684 8.52 -22.23 32.57
CA ARG A 684 7.47 -22.73 33.48
C ARG A 684 6.14 -23.00 32.77
N VAL A 685 5.75 -22.09 31.86
CA VAL A 685 4.50 -22.25 31.07
C VAL A 685 4.70 -23.13 29.82
N ALA A 686 5.88 -23.71 29.64
CA ALA A 686 6.22 -24.49 28.46
C ALA A 686 5.91 -23.73 27.15
N MET A 687 6.43 -22.50 27.05
CA MET A 687 6.25 -21.67 25.84
C MET A 687 6.56 -22.49 24.59
N PRO A 688 5.68 -22.51 23.59
CA PRO A 688 5.90 -23.24 22.34
C PRO A 688 7.17 -22.79 21.61
N ASP A 689 7.68 -23.64 20.70
CA ASP A 689 8.83 -23.32 19.85
C ASP A 689 8.66 -21.95 19.17
N PRO A 690 9.63 -21.03 19.30
CA PRO A 690 9.54 -19.67 18.75
C PRO A 690 9.63 -19.60 17.21
N LEU A 691 9.73 -20.71 16.53
CA LEU A 691 9.77 -20.77 15.05
C LEU A 691 8.66 -19.96 14.37
N LEU A 692 7.49 -19.92 14.99
CA LEU A 692 6.31 -19.19 14.48
C LEU A 692 5.96 -17.93 15.29
N GLY A 693 6.89 -17.46 16.10
CA GLY A 693 6.70 -16.25 16.89
C GLY A 693 6.66 -16.50 18.39
N LEU A 694 6.51 -15.43 19.15
CA LEU A 694 6.39 -15.41 20.60
C LEU A 694 4.95 -15.06 21.01
N PRO A 695 4.44 -15.58 22.14
CA PRO A 695 3.23 -15.04 22.72
C PRO A 695 3.49 -13.61 23.23
N GLY A 696 2.50 -12.72 23.05
CA GLY A 696 2.60 -11.38 23.59
C GLY A 696 2.53 -11.40 25.13
N ASN A 697 1.70 -12.27 25.65
CA ASN A 697 1.47 -12.51 27.09
C ASN A 697 1.52 -14.01 27.40
N LEU A 698 2.07 -14.35 28.56
CA LEU A 698 2.22 -15.75 28.99
C LEU A 698 1.03 -16.27 29.79
N TRP A 699 0.24 -15.39 30.38
CA TRP A 699 -0.90 -15.73 31.21
C TRP A 699 -2.20 -15.31 30.53
N HIS A 700 -3.28 -16.04 30.84
CA HIS A 700 -4.61 -15.77 30.31
C HIS A 700 -5.11 -14.39 30.70
N ILE A 701 -5.60 -13.63 29.71
CA ILE A 701 -6.30 -12.36 29.90
C ILE A 701 -7.78 -12.68 30.05
N PRO A 702 -8.44 -12.31 31.17
CA PRO A 702 -9.86 -12.57 31.38
C PRO A 702 -10.73 -11.69 30.48
N ASP A 703 -11.95 -12.15 30.19
CA ASP A 703 -12.90 -11.46 29.31
C ASP A 703 -13.15 -9.99 29.71
N ALA A 704 -13.07 -9.66 31.00
CA ALA A 704 -13.21 -8.28 31.47
C ALA A 704 -12.15 -7.30 30.92
N ASP A 705 -10.99 -7.82 30.52
CA ASP A 705 -9.87 -7.03 29.96
C ASP A 705 -9.70 -7.25 28.44
N LEU A 706 -10.70 -7.86 27.79
CA LEU A 706 -10.75 -8.09 26.36
C LEU A 706 -11.91 -7.35 25.69
N ALA A 707 -11.73 -6.95 24.44
CA ALA A 707 -12.80 -6.46 23.60
C ALA A 707 -13.89 -7.52 23.40
N ASP A 708 -15.15 -7.10 23.20
CA ASP A 708 -16.31 -8.00 23.09
C ASP A 708 -16.11 -9.10 22.03
N ILE A 709 -15.44 -8.77 20.92
CA ILE A 709 -15.16 -9.73 19.84
C ILE A 709 -14.20 -10.87 20.26
N MET A 710 -13.51 -10.71 21.36
CA MET A 710 -12.54 -11.67 21.89
C MET A 710 -13.05 -12.45 23.10
N GLN A 711 -14.18 -12.07 23.67
CA GLN A 711 -14.73 -12.72 24.86
C GLN A 711 -15.12 -14.17 24.55
N GLY A 712 -14.82 -15.06 25.50
CA GLY A 712 -15.06 -16.48 25.35
C GLY A 712 -14.07 -17.27 24.50
N TYR A 713 -13.07 -16.63 23.90
CA TYR A 713 -11.99 -17.36 23.23
C TYR A 713 -10.95 -17.88 24.22
N PRO A 714 -10.38 -19.08 23.98
CA PRO A 714 -9.42 -19.69 24.90
C PRO A 714 -8.08 -18.93 24.91
N HIS A 715 -7.31 -19.10 26.00
CA HIS A 715 -5.91 -18.70 26.00
C HIS A 715 -5.14 -19.36 24.84
N GLY A 716 -4.24 -18.63 24.23
CA GLY A 716 -3.53 -19.01 23.00
C GLY A 716 -4.20 -18.52 21.72
N TYR A 717 -5.38 -17.91 21.80
CA TYR A 717 -6.06 -17.34 20.65
C TYR A 717 -5.67 -15.87 20.47
N TYR A 718 -5.26 -15.50 19.23
CA TYR A 718 -4.95 -14.14 18.82
C TYR A 718 -4.09 -13.38 19.86
N GLN A 719 -4.45 -12.15 20.23
CA GLN A 719 -3.70 -11.35 21.21
C GLN A 719 -3.81 -11.83 22.67
N ASN A 720 -4.59 -12.86 22.96
CA ASN A 720 -4.64 -13.50 24.28
C ASN A 720 -3.76 -14.76 24.30
N GLY A 721 -2.45 -14.58 24.23
CA GLY A 721 -1.47 -15.66 24.31
C GLY A 721 -1.16 -16.39 22.99
N GLY A 722 -1.75 -15.96 21.87
CA GLY A 722 -1.36 -16.44 20.55
C GLY A 722 0.06 -16.02 20.20
N ARG A 723 0.73 -16.81 19.36
CA ARG A 723 2.11 -16.54 18.92
C ARG A 723 2.12 -15.67 17.68
N THR A 724 3.02 -14.69 17.68
CA THR A 724 3.25 -13.76 16.56
C THR A 724 4.72 -13.39 16.48
N MET A 725 5.22 -13.04 15.30
CA MET A 725 6.53 -12.42 15.13
C MET A 725 6.51 -10.94 15.51
N ALA A 726 5.33 -10.31 15.47
CA ALA A 726 5.16 -8.91 15.83
C ALA A 726 5.63 -8.66 17.27
N GLN A 727 6.31 -7.55 17.46
CA GLN A 727 6.86 -7.12 18.76
C GLN A 727 7.91 -8.07 19.38
N ALA A 728 8.20 -9.24 18.79
CA ALA A 728 9.19 -10.19 19.30
C ALA A 728 10.59 -9.53 19.46
N ARG A 729 10.91 -8.55 18.59
CA ARG A 729 12.20 -7.82 18.65
C ARG A 729 12.48 -7.18 20.00
N HIS A 730 11.44 -6.67 20.68
CA HIS A 730 11.63 -5.98 21.97
C HIS A 730 12.16 -6.92 23.03
N PHE A 731 11.61 -8.14 23.11
CA PHE A 731 12.08 -9.15 24.06
C PHE A 731 13.49 -9.64 23.71
N VAL A 732 13.77 -9.89 22.42
CA VAL A 732 15.12 -10.30 21.98
C VAL A 732 16.16 -9.21 22.25
N ASN A 733 15.85 -7.95 21.93
CA ASN A 733 16.74 -6.81 22.19
C ASN A 733 17.01 -6.63 23.69
N ALA A 734 15.99 -6.83 24.53
CA ALA A 734 16.15 -6.74 25.98
C ALA A 734 17.08 -7.84 26.53
N LEU A 735 17.00 -9.06 26.04
CA LEU A 735 17.91 -10.14 26.41
C LEU A 735 19.37 -9.79 26.05
N TYR A 736 19.62 -9.25 24.84
CA TYR A 736 20.95 -8.76 24.47
C TYR A 736 21.41 -7.61 25.38
N TRP A 737 20.51 -6.67 25.67
CA TRP A 737 20.82 -5.51 26.49
C TRP A 737 21.28 -5.89 27.90
N VAL A 738 20.67 -6.93 28.50
CA VAL A 738 21.03 -7.41 29.84
C VAL A 738 22.14 -8.48 29.83
N GLY A 739 22.76 -8.75 28.69
CA GLY A 739 23.85 -9.72 28.53
C GLY A 739 23.42 -11.18 28.56
N MET A 740 22.15 -11.48 28.35
CA MET A 740 21.62 -12.86 28.15
C MET A 740 21.76 -13.25 26.66
N ASN A 741 23.02 -13.22 26.18
CA ASN A 741 23.30 -13.34 24.74
C ASN A 741 22.96 -14.71 24.16
N ALA A 742 23.10 -15.79 24.94
CA ALA A 742 22.80 -17.14 24.46
C ALA A 742 21.28 -17.31 24.20
N GLU A 743 20.47 -16.83 25.13
CA GLU A 743 19.01 -16.87 25.03
C GLU A 743 18.50 -15.96 23.90
N ALA A 744 19.09 -14.76 23.78
CA ALA A 744 18.77 -13.84 22.69
C ALA A 744 19.10 -14.42 21.32
N GLU A 745 20.25 -15.07 21.18
CA GLU A 745 20.70 -15.69 19.93
C GLU A 745 19.83 -16.90 19.57
N GLU A 746 19.47 -17.74 20.56
CA GLU A 746 18.53 -18.85 20.37
C GLU A 746 17.21 -18.37 19.78
N LEU A 747 16.61 -17.32 20.39
CA LEU A 747 15.35 -16.76 19.91
C LEU A 747 15.51 -16.11 18.52
N LEU A 748 16.51 -15.27 18.32
CA LEU A 748 16.73 -14.57 17.06
C LEU A 748 16.91 -15.57 15.91
N CYS A 749 17.74 -16.59 16.07
CA CYS A 749 17.96 -17.62 15.05
C CYS A 749 16.68 -18.38 14.76
N ARG A 750 15.90 -18.72 15.78
CA ARG A 750 14.69 -19.50 15.61
C ARG A 750 13.57 -18.71 14.94
N LEU A 751 13.38 -17.45 15.32
CA LEU A 751 12.45 -16.52 14.67
C LEU A 751 12.85 -16.27 13.20
N CYS A 752 14.13 -16.02 12.95
CA CYS A 752 14.65 -15.85 11.59
C CYS A 752 14.50 -17.11 10.74
N GLU A 753 14.65 -18.30 11.33
CA GLU A 753 14.38 -19.57 10.62
C GLU A 753 12.93 -19.64 10.15
N GLY A 754 11.96 -19.28 11.00
CA GLY A 754 10.55 -19.22 10.64
C GLY A 754 10.27 -18.27 9.47
N LEU A 755 10.86 -17.07 9.49
CA LEU A 755 10.78 -16.12 8.39
C LEU A 755 11.42 -16.68 7.11
N ALA A 756 12.64 -17.22 7.18
CA ALA A 756 13.36 -17.75 6.03
C ALA A 756 12.63 -18.95 5.37
N ARG A 757 11.93 -19.75 6.17
CA ARG A 757 11.11 -20.87 5.68
C ARG A 757 9.74 -20.41 5.14
N GLY A 758 9.39 -19.14 5.23
CA GLY A 758 8.10 -18.59 4.77
C GLY A 758 6.90 -19.09 5.58
N LEU A 759 7.09 -19.42 6.87
CA LEU A 759 6.02 -19.96 7.71
C LEU A 759 5.08 -18.90 8.27
N VAL A 760 5.51 -17.64 8.24
CA VAL A 760 4.76 -16.49 8.77
C VAL A 760 4.00 -15.72 7.70
N PHE A 761 4.21 -16.02 6.45
CA PHE A 761 3.48 -15.37 5.37
C PHE A 761 2.06 -15.89 5.29
N GLY A 762 1.10 -14.98 5.13
CA GLY A 762 -0.28 -15.28 4.86
C GLY A 762 -0.86 -14.33 3.84
N GLY A 763 -1.91 -14.77 3.16
CA GLY A 763 -2.77 -13.87 2.41
C GLY A 763 -3.78 -13.23 3.39
N ASN A 764 -4.38 -12.14 3.01
CA ASN A 764 -5.33 -11.38 3.81
C ASN A 764 -6.51 -12.18 4.41
N LYS A 765 -6.74 -13.36 3.92
CA LYS A 765 -7.82 -14.22 4.40
C LYS A 765 -7.31 -15.52 5.06
N SER A 766 -6.01 -15.67 5.16
CA SER A 766 -5.43 -16.93 5.66
C SER A 766 -5.27 -16.99 7.17
N GLY A 767 -5.34 -15.84 7.86
CA GLY A 767 -5.21 -15.75 9.31
C GLY A 767 -3.92 -16.34 9.86
N VAL A 768 -2.82 -16.24 9.12
CA VAL A 768 -1.54 -16.85 9.51
C VAL A 768 -0.59 -15.90 10.23
N ASP A 769 -0.98 -14.68 10.47
CA ASP A 769 -0.28 -13.68 11.27
C ASP A 769 -0.16 -14.10 12.75
N TRP A 770 -1.13 -14.88 13.27
CA TRP A 770 -1.13 -15.43 14.61
C TRP A 770 -1.34 -16.93 14.60
N ARG A 771 -0.76 -17.63 15.59
CA ARG A 771 -0.83 -19.08 15.75
C ARG A 771 -1.17 -19.48 17.17
N PHE A 772 -1.98 -20.51 17.31
CA PHE A 772 -2.09 -21.27 18.55
C PHE A 772 -0.77 -21.95 18.94
N GLY A 773 -0.68 -22.45 20.15
CA GLY A 773 0.44 -23.27 20.60
C GLY A 773 0.65 -24.55 19.78
N ASP A 774 -0.40 -25.07 19.15
CA ASP A 774 -0.41 -26.23 18.25
C ASP A 774 -0.26 -25.88 16.76
N ASP A 775 0.21 -24.68 16.46
CA ASP A 775 0.49 -24.15 15.11
C ASP A 775 -0.74 -23.86 14.23
N ARG A 776 -1.96 -24.06 14.71
CA ARG A 776 -3.15 -23.66 13.95
C ARG A 776 -3.23 -22.13 13.82
N PRO A 777 -3.68 -21.61 12.67
CA PRO A 777 -3.95 -20.19 12.51
C PRO A 777 -5.05 -19.70 13.46
N CYS A 778 -4.86 -18.51 14.04
CA CYS A 778 -5.84 -17.94 14.94
C CYS A 778 -5.96 -16.40 14.86
N GLY A 779 -5.43 -15.81 13.81
CA GLY A 779 -5.60 -14.39 13.52
C GLY A 779 -6.66 -14.15 12.46
N TYR A 780 -6.97 -12.90 12.22
CA TYR A 780 -7.92 -12.47 11.18
C TYR A 780 -7.26 -11.62 10.08
N GLU A 781 -6.05 -11.15 10.32
CA GLU A 781 -5.30 -10.35 9.37
C GLU A 781 -4.32 -11.20 8.55
N GLY A 782 -3.92 -10.68 7.41
CA GLY A 782 -2.97 -11.32 6.54
C GLY A 782 -1.53 -10.91 6.85
N LEU A 783 -0.80 -10.53 5.81
CA LEU A 783 0.56 -10.07 5.93
C LEU A 783 0.62 -8.75 6.70
N LEU A 784 1.15 -8.79 7.91
CA LEU A 784 1.47 -7.62 8.72
C LEU A 784 2.97 -7.34 8.65
N THR A 785 3.32 -6.09 8.38
CA THR A 785 4.72 -5.68 8.25
C THR A 785 5.49 -5.79 9.56
N ASP A 786 4.84 -5.57 10.69
CA ASP A 786 5.42 -5.69 12.02
C ASP A 786 5.89 -7.11 12.36
N GLN A 787 5.36 -8.14 11.67
CA GLN A 787 5.89 -9.51 11.74
C GLN A 787 7.39 -9.58 11.40
N PHE A 788 7.89 -8.62 10.63
CA PHE A 788 9.30 -8.57 10.22
C PHE A 788 10.17 -7.70 11.14
N GLY A 789 9.62 -7.16 12.23
CA GLY A 789 10.34 -6.28 13.16
C GLY A 789 11.63 -6.90 13.72
N VAL A 790 11.69 -8.22 13.87
CA VAL A 790 12.89 -8.94 14.32
C VAL A 790 14.09 -8.79 13.37
N LEU A 791 13.86 -8.46 12.09
CA LEU A 791 14.92 -8.16 11.14
C LEU A 791 15.69 -6.88 11.50
N ALA A 792 15.07 -5.95 12.22
CA ALA A 792 15.78 -4.78 12.76
C ALA A 792 16.87 -5.22 13.77
N THR A 793 16.55 -6.15 14.66
CA THR A 793 17.52 -6.75 15.59
C THR A 793 18.63 -7.47 14.84
N ALA A 794 18.29 -8.23 13.81
CA ALA A 794 19.25 -8.92 12.95
C ALA A 794 20.20 -7.93 12.25
N LEU A 795 19.66 -6.83 11.71
CA LEU A 795 20.45 -5.77 11.07
C LEU A 795 21.33 -5.02 12.07
N GLU A 796 20.83 -4.75 13.27
CA GLU A 796 21.59 -4.09 14.33
C GLU A 796 22.76 -4.94 14.78
N ARG A 797 22.57 -6.25 14.89
CA ARG A 797 23.58 -7.18 15.39
C ARG A 797 24.60 -7.58 14.34
N TYR A 798 24.17 -7.80 13.11
CA TYR A 798 24.96 -8.42 12.04
C TYR A 798 25.11 -7.56 10.79
N GLY A 799 24.38 -6.48 10.66
CA GLY A 799 24.54 -5.54 9.54
C GLY A 799 25.87 -4.81 9.64
N ARG A 800 26.64 -4.79 8.55
CA ARG A 800 27.80 -3.90 8.43
C ARG A 800 27.31 -2.53 8.00
N ARG A 801 27.64 -1.50 8.77
CA ARG A 801 27.53 -0.12 8.26
C ARG A 801 28.50 -0.02 7.08
N LYS A 802 27.99 0.30 5.89
CA LYS A 802 28.86 0.75 4.80
C LYS A 802 29.37 2.13 5.23
N GLU A 803 30.69 2.22 5.44
CA GLU A 803 31.39 3.48 5.62
C GLU A 803 31.18 4.42 4.44
#